data_b5846807d5e1994686196370711e1f57
#
_entry.id   b5846807d5e1994686196370711e1f57
#
_cell.length_a   1.000
_cell.length_b   1.000
_cell.length_c   1.000
_cell.angle_alpha   90.00
_cell.angle_beta   90.00
_cell.angle_gamma   90.00
#
_symmetry.space_group_name_H-M   'P 1'
#
loop_
_entity.id
_entity.type
_entity.pdbx_description
1 polymer ?
#
loop_
_entity_poly.entity_id
_entity_poly.type
_entity_poly.pdbx_seq_one_letter_code
_entity_poly.pdbx_strand_id
1 'polypeptide(L)'
;MQLAKGTTEKMWRKALGITAVLVFLGFGAVVVSLFRWQILRGEEMSTAALDQSLTSTTLNAMRGTIYDATGKVLAQSASVWTVVLEPAYFADYDDPEATRQKVASGLASILDMDETEVYEKTQGNSYFVYLKRKVETSVRDEINQFLEDNDISSGVRLIEDYKRYYPYGTVASTVLGFTGTDGQGLDGVELQYDTELRGTSGRLISSRNALGTDMPFEYEQYVEAQDGNNLVLTIDETVQSVLEKYLAEGVDQFNVKNGAVAIMMDVDTGAILGLATTPSYDPNDPFTIYDEGLQAQIDALPEDEQDAAFNEAQLKQWRNKAVSDTYYPGSVFKMCTYAMGLEEGVVTEQTTYTCTGGITVEGWPYPINCWRTTGHGLETFRDGLCNSCNPYTIYIGQLLGGETFAKYREAFGFTESTGIDLPGEAVTLFHSVTDLINTPSDLAVESFGQNFSITPLHMITAAAAIANGGNLVTPHVMDRIVDQDGNIVETADTSTRRQVISQETCDAIIDILQQNAESGSASGGYVAGYRVCGKTGTSEKVDKWNEDRTQDMEYIASYCGFAPAEDPKYALLVFFDEPDDDTNGGYNGGNAVAGPYFAKMMEELLPYLGVEAQYNEEEYANLDTMAPTVTGMTLEQAYAELEEAGLSYSVVGDESDPAAITVTEQVPAGGSAVPKEGTVVLYTSGYDESSTYVTVPDFTGYTVADANYVAGLNMVQISVSGSSAETATVTAQSIEAGEQVKQGTVITLTFVDTANTETGAG
;
A
#
# COMPACT_ATOMS: atom_id res chain seq x y z
N MET A 1 37.63 -39.62 -102.27
CA MET A 1 37.22 -40.14 -100.95
C MET A 1 38.51 -40.45 -100.18
N GLN A 2 38.99 -39.48 -99.39
CA GLN A 2 40.20 -39.66 -98.59
C GLN A 2 39.81 -40.35 -97.30
N LEU A 3 40.35 -41.53 -97.10
CA LEU A 3 40.20 -42.25 -95.84
C LEU A 3 40.91 -41.51 -94.73
N ALA A 4 40.18 -41.25 -93.70
CA ALA A 4 40.71 -40.63 -92.51
C ALA A 4 41.82 -41.51 -91.90
N LYS A 5 43.03 -41.00 -91.74
CA LYS A 5 44.12 -41.65 -91.06
C LYS A 5 43.73 -41.89 -89.60
N GLY A 6 43.71 -43.12 -89.15
CA GLY A 6 43.52 -43.54 -87.79
C GLY A 6 44.55 -42.88 -86.88
N THR A 7 44.17 -42.67 -85.61
CA THR A 7 45.01 -42.08 -84.59
C THR A 7 46.34 -42.78 -84.44
N THR A 8 47.46 -42.08 -84.65
CA THR A 8 48.81 -42.65 -84.51
C THR A 8 49.12 -42.89 -83.00
N GLU A 9 49.90 -43.91 -82.73
CA GLU A 9 50.37 -44.31 -81.38
C GLU A 9 50.91 -43.09 -80.58
N LYS A 10 51.52 -42.19 -81.32
CA LYS A 10 52.02 -40.92 -80.76
C LYS A 10 50.93 -39.95 -80.30
N MET A 11 49.75 -39.96 -80.93
CA MET A 11 48.59 -39.19 -80.52
C MET A 11 47.91 -39.81 -79.27
N TRP A 12 47.85 -41.16 -79.26
CA TRP A 12 47.34 -41.88 -78.10
C TRP A 12 48.20 -41.66 -76.85
N ARG A 13 49.55 -41.71 -76.95
CA ARG A 13 50.50 -41.44 -75.87
C ARG A 13 50.38 -39.98 -75.36
N LYS A 14 50.20 -39.03 -76.30
CA LYS A 14 49.95 -37.62 -75.91
C LYS A 14 48.61 -37.44 -75.22
N ALA A 15 47.55 -38.06 -75.74
CA ALA A 15 46.23 -37.99 -75.12
C ALA A 15 46.26 -38.63 -73.73
N LEU A 16 46.83 -39.84 -73.58
CA LEU A 16 47.02 -40.48 -72.27
C LEU A 16 47.85 -39.62 -71.28
N GLY A 17 48.93 -38.99 -71.81
CA GLY A 17 49.75 -38.06 -70.98
C GLY A 17 48.95 -36.82 -70.49
N ILE A 18 48.19 -36.20 -71.40
CA ILE A 18 47.33 -35.06 -71.04
C ILE A 18 46.25 -35.49 -70.07
N THR A 19 45.58 -36.63 -70.30
CA THR A 19 44.57 -37.16 -69.39
C THR A 19 45.15 -37.50 -68.02
N ALA A 20 46.35 -38.09 -67.94
CA ALA A 20 47.04 -38.39 -66.71
C ALA A 20 47.37 -37.10 -65.91
N VAL A 21 47.88 -36.06 -66.64
CA VAL A 21 48.13 -34.75 -65.99
C VAL A 21 46.84 -34.10 -65.47
N LEU A 22 45.74 -34.14 -66.22
CA LEU A 22 44.45 -33.58 -65.79
C LEU A 22 43.91 -34.35 -64.60
N VAL A 23 44.01 -35.68 -64.61
CA VAL A 23 43.60 -36.51 -63.48
C VAL A 23 44.45 -36.19 -62.23
N PHE A 24 45.78 -36.09 -62.45
CA PHE A 24 46.70 -35.78 -61.34
C PHE A 24 46.46 -34.38 -60.77
N LEU A 25 46.21 -33.37 -61.61
CA LEU A 25 45.87 -31.99 -61.17
C LEU A 25 44.49 -32.00 -60.53
N GLY A 26 43.52 -32.72 -61.07
CA GLY A 26 42.16 -32.82 -60.44
C GLY A 26 42.23 -33.47 -59.09
N PHE A 27 42.90 -34.61 -58.94
CA PHE A 27 43.10 -35.31 -57.68
C PHE A 27 43.93 -34.45 -56.70
N GLY A 28 44.97 -33.77 -57.20
CA GLY A 28 45.77 -32.82 -56.40
C GLY A 28 44.93 -31.67 -55.85
N ALA A 29 44.06 -31.11 -56.68
CA ALA A 29 43.13 -30.04 -56.22
C ALA A 29 42.15 -30.57 -55.20
N VAL A 30 41.60 -31.77 -55.33
CA VAL A 30 40.72 -32.41 -54.34
C VAL A 30 41.45 -32.62 -52.98
N VAL A 31 42.67 -33.16 -53.03
CA VAL A 31 43.51 -33.41 -51.84
C VAL A 31 43.85 -32.09 -51.16
N VAL A 32 44.22 -31.03 -51.88
CA VAL A 32 44.47 -29.70 -51.33
C VAL A 32 43.19 -29.13 -50.75
N SER A 33 42.05 -29.29 -51.41
CA SER A 33 40.75 -28.86 -50.90
C SER A 33 40.36 -29.56 -49.59
N LEU A 34 40.50 -30.91 -49.57
CA LEU A 34 40.25 -31.71 -48.37
C LEU A 34 41.20 -31.31 -47.21
N PHE A 35 42.49 -31.15 -47.51
CA PHE A 35 43.44 -30.68 -46.50
C PHE A 35 43.09 -29.32 -45.96
N ARG A 36 42.67 -28.40 -46.84
CA ARG A 36 42.23 -27.05 -46.41
C ARG A 36 40.97 -27.12 -45.52
N TRP A 37 39.97 -27.90 -45.88
CA TRP A 37 38.72 -27.99 -45.17
C TRP A 37 38.80 -28.85 -43.89
N GLN A 38 39.53 -29.97 -43.93
CA GLN A 38 39.57 -30.92 -42.81
C GLN A 38 40.67 -30.63 -41.79
N ILE A 39 41.79 -30.03 -42.23
CA ILE A 39 42.95 -29.79 -41.36
C ILE A 39 43.11 -28.29 -41.04
N LEU A 40 43.16 -27.41 -42.06
CA LEU A 40 43.37 -26.00 -41.81
C LEU A 40 42.13 -25.25 -41.30
N ARG A 41 40.94 -25.69 -41.68
CA ARG A 41 39.66 -25.14 -41.25
C ARG A 41 38.82 -26.16 -40.47
N GLY A 42 39.36 -27.32 -40.11
CA GLY A 42 38.66 -28.36 -39.39
C GLY A 42 38.16 -27.89 -38.00
N GLU A 43 38.99 -27.19 -37.29
CA GLU A 43 38.66 -26.65 -35.99
C GLU A 43 37.58 -25.54 -36.07
N GLU A 44 37.71 -24.63 -37.06
CA GLU A 44 36.69 -23.61 -37.35
C GLU A 44 35.34 -24.23 -37.77
N MET A 45 35.38 -25.27 -38.62
CA MET A 45 34.18 -25.98 -39.05
C MET A 45 33.56 -26.82 -37.93
N SER A 46 34.38 -27.42 -37.09
CA SER A 46 33.91 -28.17 -35.91
C SER A 46 33.27 -27.26 -34.91
N THR A 47 33.88 -26.09 -34.65
CA THR A 47 33.30 -25.08 -33.76
C THR A 47 31.97 -24.53 -34.31
N ALA A 48 31.92 -24.19 -35.61
CA ALA A 48 30.69 -23.74 -36.25
C ALA A 48 29.57 -24.81 -36.26
N ALA A 49 29.94 -26.09 -36.43
CA ALA A 49 29.01 -27.21 -36.35
C ALA A 49 28.52 -27.44 -34.91
N LEU A 50 29.39 -27.28 -33.90
CA LEU A 50 29.04 -27.34 -32.49
C LEU A 50 28.10 -26.19 -32.14
N ASP A 51 28.43 -24.95 -32.52
CA ASP A 51 27.58 -23.77 -32.27
C ASP A 51 26.18 -23.91 -32.91
N GLN A 52 26.11 -24.57 -34.08
CA GLN A 52 24.85 -24.83 -34.76
C GLN A 52 24.06 -26.01 -34.17
N SER A 53 24.74 -26.94 -33.49
CA SER A 53 24.11 -28.12 -32.85
C SER A 53 23.78 -27.94 -31.39
N LEU A 54 24.39 -26.93 -30.74
CA LEU A 54 24.12 -26.64 -29.34
C LEU A 54 22.81 -25.87 -29.17
N THR A 55 21.91 -26.43 -28.39
CA THR A 55 20.68 -25.75 -27.91
C THR A 55 20.89 -25.42 -26.47
N SER A 56 20.68 -24.13 -26.12
CA SER A 56 20.71 -23.66 -24.74
C SER A 56 19.27 -23.50 -24.26
N THR A 57 18.89 -24.29 -23.28
CA THR A 57 17.62 -24.11 -22.54
C THR A 57 17.91 -23.33 -21.27
N THR A 58 17.24 -22.20 -21.07
CA THR A 58 17.34 -21.45 -19.83
C THR A 58 16.57 -22.18 -18.74
N LEU A 59 17.18 -22.34 -17.59
CA LEU A 59 16.56 -22.84 -16.38
C LEU A 59 16.25 -21.62 -15.53
N ASN A 60 14.97 -21.26 -15.41
CA ASN A 60 14.57 -20.09 -14.66
C ASN A 60 14.91 -20.31 -13.18
N ALA A 61 15.52 -19.29 -12.55
CA ALA A 61 15.64 -19.22 -11.11
C ALA A 61 14.29 -18.89 -10.49
N MET A 62 14.02 -19.43 -9.32
CA MET A 62 12.84 -19.06 -8.54
C MET A 62 13.08 -17.70 -7.89
N ARG A 63 12.10 -16.79 -8.03
CA ARG A 63 12.13 -15.48 -7.40
C ARG A 63 11.96 -15.62 -5.90
N GLY A 64 12.80 -14.93 -5.12
CA GLY A 64 12.78 -14.95 -3.67
C GLY A 64 11.45 -14.56 -3.05
N THR A 65 11.17 -15.05 -1.87
CA THR A 65 9.94 -14.77 -1.12
C THR A 65 10.04 -13.42 -0.42
N ILE A 66 8.93 -12.69 -0.37
CA ILE A 66 8.80 -11.45 0.41
C ILE A 66 7.98 -11.77 1.65
N TYR A 67 8.55 -11.49 2.82
CA TYR A 67 7.93 -11.67 4.13
C TYR A 67 7.61 -10.32 4.75
N ASP A 68 6.58 -10.29 5.59
CA ASP A 68 6.33 -9.18 6.50
C ASP A 68 7.29 -9.19 7.70
N ALA A 69 7.20 -8.20 8.57
CA ALA A 69 8.01 -8.08 9.78
C ALA A 69 7.85 -9.26 10.75
N THR A 70 6.69 -9.94 10.73
CA THR A 70 6.36 -11.07 11.60
C THR A 70 6.69 -12.43 10.99
N GLY A 71 7.12 -12.46 9.71
CA GLY A 71 7.45 -13.66 8.95
C GLY A 71 6.30 -14.26 8.15
N LYS A 72 5.16 -13.56 8.00
CA LYS A 72 4.09 -13.95 7.09
C LYS A 72 4.53 -13.74 5.63
N VAL A 73 4.08 -14.61 4.74
CA VAL A 73 4.43 -14.54 3.31
C VAL A 73 3.54 -13.51 2.61
N LEU A 74 4.12 -12.40 2.17
CA LEU A 74 3.41 -11.38 1.39
C LEU A 74 3.43 -11.65 -0.12
N ALA A 75 4.54 -12.20 -0.63
CA ALA A 75 4.66 -12.62 -2.02
C ALA A 75 5.57 -13.83 -2.17
N GLN A 76 5.16 -14.83 -2.94
CA GLN A 76 5.96 -16.03 -3.20
C GLN A 76 5.79 -16.50 -4.64
N SER A 77 6.78 -17.25 -5.13
CA SER A 77 6.72 -17.90 -6.44
C SER A 77 6.32 -19.36 -6.28
N ALA A 78 5.48 -19.85 -7.19
CA ALA A 78 5.12 -21.26 -7.27
C ALA A 78 5.32 -21.78 -8.69
N SER A 79 5.63 -23.09 -8.81
CA SER A 79 5.79 -23.75 -10.10
C SER A 79 4.47 -23.80 -10.86
N VAL A 80 4.53 -23.33 -12.09
CA VAL A 80 3.46 -23.40 -13.10
C VAL A 80 4.04 -23.93 -14.40
N TRP A 81 3.24 -24.07 -15.44
CA TRP A 81 3.67 -24.70 -16.68
C TRP A 81 3.35 -23.83 -17.88
N THR A 82 4.25 -23.79 -18.83
CA THR A 82 4.03 -23.15 -20.13
C THR A 82 3.79 -24.24 -21.17
N VAL A 83 2.65 -24.17 -21.85
CA VAL A 83 2.28 -25.09 -22.92
C VAL A 83 2.88 -24.60 -24.23
N VAL A 84 3.70 -25.42 -24.84
CA VAL A 84 4.40 -25.15 -26.10
C VAL A 84 3.97 -26.17 -27.14
N LEU A 85 3.61 -25.69 -28.31
CA LEU A 85 3.45 -26.54 -29.51
C LEU A 85 4.75 -26.63 -30.30
N GLU A 86 5.02 -27.79 -30.83
CA GLU A 86 6.14 -28.08 -31.69
C GLU A 86 5.64 -28.62 -33.05
N PRO A 87 5.06 -27.72 -33.90
CA PRO A 87 4.34 -28.10 -35.13
C PRO A 87 5.11 -29.03 -36.09
N ALA A 88 6.44 -28.91 -36.12
CA ALA A 88 7.28 -29.75 -36.97
C ALA A 88 7.15 -31.26 -36.68
N TYR A 89 6.93 -31.63 -35.42
CA TYR A 89 6.84 -33.05 -35.03
C TYR A 89 5.49 -33.69 -35.37
N PHE A 90 4.45 -32.92 -35.69
CA PHE A 90 3.20 -33.52 -36.18
C PHE A 90 3.34 -34.19 -37.53
N ALA A 91 4.38 -33.84 -38.33
CA ALA A 91 4.67 -34.47 -39.59
C ALA A 91 5.10 -35.95 -39.46
N ASP A 92 5.54 -36.38 -38.29
CA ASP A 92 6.04 -37.72 -38.02
C ASP A 92 4.94 -38.74 -37.68
N TYR A 93 3.69 -38.30 -37.54
CA TYR A 93 2.53 -39.15 -37.27
C TYR A 93 2.00 -39.78 -38.58
N ASP A 94 1.35 -40.94 -38.47
CA ASP A 94 0.73 -41.64 -39.60
C ASP A 94 -0.35 -40.79 -40.31
N ASP A 95 -1.11 -40.02 -39.54
CA ASP A 95 -2.07 -39.03 -40.03
C ASP A 95 -1.83 -37.67 -39.34
N PRO A 96 -0.92 -36.84 -39.90
CA PRO A 96 -0.58 -35.55 -39.31
C PRO A 96 -1.74 -34.62 -39.13
N GLU A 97 -2.69 -34.63 -40.06
CA GLU A 97 -3.82 -33.68 -40.04
C GLU A 97 -4.85 -34.07 -38.98
N ALA A 98 -5.20 -35.34 -38.85
CA ALA A 98 -6.07 -35.85 -37.83
C ALA A 98 -5.47 -35.62 -36.42
N THR A 99 -4.14 -35.77 -36.28
CA THR A 99 -3.44 -35.50 -35.00
C THR A 99 -3.50 -34.03 -34.64
N ARG A 100 -3.24 -33.11 -35.58
CA ARG A 100 -3.37 -31.66 -35.34
C ARG A 100 -4.78 -31.24 -34.90
N GLN A 101 -5.79 -31.77 -35.61
CA GLN A 101 -7.19 -31.49 -35.24
C GLN A 101 -7.53 -32.03 -33.87
N LYS A 102 -7.08 -33.21 -33.50
CA LYS A 102 -7.28 -33.81 -32.17
C LYS A 102 -6.60 -32.99 -31.07
N VAL A 103 -5.33 -32.58 -31.31
CA VAL A 103 -4.58 -31.73 -30.38
C VAL A 103 -5.29 -30.36 -30.21
N ALA A 104 -5.73 -29.75 -31.32
CA ALA A 104 -6.42 -28.47 -31.28
C ALA A 104 -7.70 -28.52 -30.47
N SER A 105 -8.56 -29.49 -30.75
CA SER A 105 -9.84 -29.68 -30.05
C SER A 105 -9.64 -29.98 -28.56
N GLY A 106 -8.69 -30.87 -28.21
CA GLY A 106 -8.42 -31.26 -26.83
C GLY A 106 -7.81 -30.11 -26.02
N LEU A 107 -6.77 -29.49 -26.53
CA LEU A 107 -6.11 -28.37 -25.83
C LEU A 107 -7.01 -27.14 -25.76
N ALA A 108 -7.81 -26.83 -26.79
CA ALA A 108 -8.78 -25.74 -26.73
C ALA A 108 -9.77 -25.91 -25.58
N SER A 109 -10.29 -27.14 -25.41
CA SER A 109 -11.22 -27.47 -24.31
C SER A 109 -10.55 -27.36 -22.92
N ILE A 110 -9.33 -27.89 -22.76
CA ILE A 110 -8.63 -27.89 -21.45
C ILE A 110 -8.16 -26.46 -21.10
N LEU A 111 -7.72 -25.68 -22.07
CA LEU A 111 -7.13 -24.35 -21.88
C LEU A 111 -8.15 -23.20 -21.96
N ASP A 112 -9.42 -23.50 -22.26
CA ASP A 112 -10.46 -22.50 -22.53
C ASP A 112 -10.02 -21.50 -23.60
N MET A 113 -9.71 -22.03 -24.81
CA MET A 113 -9.23 -21.27 -25.98
C MET A 113 -10.10 -21.58 -27.20
N ASP A 114 -10.05 -20.71 -28.21
CA ASP A 114 -10.69 -20.98 -29.50
C ASP A 114 -9.97 -22.11 -30.25
N GLU A 115 -10.72 -23.13 -30.67
CA GLU A 115 -10.17 -24.30 -31.37
C GLU A 115 -9.47 -23.92 -32.68
N THR A 116 -9.98 -22.88 -33.37
CA THR A 116 -9.40 -22.43 -34.64
C THR A 116 -8.03 -21.77 -34.37
N GLU A 117 -7.89 -20.97 -33.33
CA GLU A 117 -6.62 -20.38 -32.94
C GLU A 117 -5.59 -21.45 -32.58
N VAL A 118 -5.98 -22.43 -31.75
CA VAL A 118 -5.10 -23.54 -31.37
C VAL A 118 -4.68 -24.33 -32.60
N TYR A 119 -5.63 -24.65 -33.51
CA TYR A 119 -5.35 -25.36 -34.74
C TYR A 119 -4.38 -24.59 -35.66
N GLU A 120 -4.56 -23.28 -35.85
CA GLU A 120 -3.63 -22.44 -36.63
C GLU A 120 -2.22 -22.50 -36.06
N LYS A 121 -2.07 -22.50 -34.73
CA LYS A 121 -0.76 -22.63 -34.08
C LYS A 121 -0.13 -24.01 -34.21
N THR A 122 -0.90 -25.07 -34.56
CA THR A 122 -0.33 -26.41 -34.88
C THR A 122 0.24 -26.48 -36.29
N GLN A 123 0.02 -25.47 -37.13
CA GLN A 123 0.46 -25.44 -38.52
C GLN A 123 1.92 -24.97 -38.63
N GLY A 124 2.56 -25.36 -39.75
CA GLY A 124 3.94 -24.95 -40.07
C GLY A 124 5.00 -25.96 -39.64
N ASN A 125 6.26 -25.49 -39.64
CA ASN A 125 7.44 -26.30 -39.35
C ASN A 125 8.25 -25.75 -38.17
N SER A 126 7.62 -25.01 -37.28
CA SER A 126 8.27 -24.50 -36.07
C SER A 126 8.47 -25.61 -35.04
N TYR A 127 9.59 -25.57 -34.34
CA TYR A 127 9.84 -26.42 -33.18
C TYR A 127 9.49 -25.76 -31.85
N PHE A 128 8.91 -24.53 -31.88
CA PHE A 128 8.56 -23.82 -30.70
C PHE A 128 7.51 -22.74 -31.00
N VAL A 129 6.30 -22.91 -30.46
CA VAL A 129 5.22 -21.94 -30.53
C VAL A 129 4.53 -21.89 -29.16
N TYR A 130 4.54 -20.74 -28.50
CA TYR A 130 3.79 -20.58 -27.27
C TYR A 130 2.28 -20.75 -27.52
N LEU A 131 1.64 -21.67 -26.82
CA LEU A 131 0.19 -21.82 -26.81
C LEU A 131 -0.45 -21.05 -25.64
N LYS A 132 -0.11 -21.43 -24.42
CA LYS A 132 -0.53 -20.73 -23.20
C LYS A 132 0.57 -20.78 -22.16
N ARG A 133 0.83 -19.64 -21.52
CA ARG A 133 1.85 -19.53 -20.47
C ARG A 133 1.21 -19.61 -19.08
N LYS A 134 2.01 -20.06 -18.11
CA LYS A 134 1.69 -20.01 -16.67
C LYS A 134 0.39 -20.74 -16.31
N VAL A 135 0.16 -21.93 -16.87
CA VAL A 135 -0.97 -22.78 -16.47
C VAL A 135 -0.66 -23.51 -15.18
N GLU A 136 -1.68 -23.71 -14.37
CA GLU A 136 -1.58 -24.38 -13.08
C GLU A 136 -1.22 -25.87 -13.21
N THR A 137 -0.70 -26.45 -12.13
CA THR A 137 -0.31 -27.88 -12.11
C THR A 137 -1.46 -28.81 -12.42
N SER A 138 -2.68 -28.52 -12.00
CA SER A 138 -3.89 -29.30 -12.34
C SER A 138 -4.14 -29.34 -13.84
N VAL A 139 -3.99 -28.20 -14.52
CA VAL A 139 -4.15 -28.10 -15.99
C VAL A 139 -3.04 -28.86 -16.71
N ARG A 140 -1.79 -28.80 -16.21
CA ARG A 140 -0.70 -29.65 -16.71
C ARG A 140 -1.05 -31.14 -16.64
N ASP A 141 -1.61 -31.59 -15.53
CA ASP A 141 -1.96 -32.98 -15.31
C ASP A 141 -3.09 -33.42 -16.26
N GLU A 142 -4.09 -32.54 -16.50
CA GLU A 142 -5.14 -32.77 -17.49
C GLU A 142 -4.58 -32.87 -18.91
N ILE A 143 -3.63 -32.00 -19.27
CA ILE A 143 -2.96 -32.06 -20.57
C ILE A 143 -2.18 -33.36 -20.72
N ASN A 144 -1.39 -33.76 -19.71
CA ASN A 144 -0.63 -35.01 -19.76
C ASN A 144 -1.57 -36.22 -19.90
N GLN A 145 -2.68 -36.27 -19.16
CA GLN A 145 -3.68 -37.31 -19.26
C GLN A 145 -4.31 -37.34 -20.67
N PHE A 146 -4.66 -36.18 -21.22
CA PHE A 146 -5.19 -36.07 -22.59
C PHE A 146 -4.19 -36.59 -23.63
N LEU A 147 -2.89 -36.25 -23.51
CA LEU A 147 -1.84 -36.68 -24.41
C LEU A 147 -1.64 -38.21 -24.35
N GLU A 148 -1.67 -38.78 -23.12
CA GLU A 148 -1.55 -40.23 -22.90
C GLU A 148 -2.76 -41.00 -23.47
N ASP A 149 -3.97 -40.54 -23.18
CA ASP A 149 -5.23 -41.17 -23.63
C ASP A 149 -5.37 -41.18 -25.17
N ASN A 150 -4.67 -40.28 -25.86
CA ASN A 150 -4.73 -40.13 -27.32
C ASN A 150 -3.47 -40.58 -28.05
N ASP A 151 -2.54 -41.24 -27.37
CA ASP A 151 -1.25 -41.69 -27.90
C ASP A 151 -0.44 -40.57 -28.58
N ILE A 152 -0.48 -39.35 -28.06
CA ILE A 152 0.25 -38.18 -28.56
C ILE A 152 1.60 -38.08 -27.81
N SER A 153 2.67 -38.54 -28.44
CA SER A 153 4.00 -38.62 -27.81
C SER A 153 4.92 -37.47 -28.15
N SER A 154 4.56 -36.61 -29.12
CA SER A 154 5.36 -35.46 -29.56
C SER A 154 4.47 -34.34 -30.11
N GLY A 155 5.02 -33.15 -30.29
CA GLY A 155 4.29 -31.99 -30.82
C GLY A 155 3.64 -31.10 -29.76
N VAL A 156 3.55 -31.54 -28.50
CA VAL A 156 3.12 -30.74 -27.33
C VAL A 156 4.15 -30.94 -26.22
N ARG A 157 4.65 -29.85 -25.69
CA ARG A 157 5.62 -29.86 -24.59
C ARG A 157 5.18 -28.91 -23.46
N LEU A 158 5.37 -29.38 -22.25
CA LEU A 158 5.14 -28.61 -21.04
C LEU A 158 6.50 -28.21 -20.44
N ILE A 159 6.71 -26.92 -20.27
CA ILE A 159 7.94 -26.36 -19.70
C ILE A 159 7.61 -25.77 -18.35
N GLU A 160 8.37 -26.14 -17.34
CA GLU A 160 8.24 -25.57 -16.00
C GLU A 160 8.58 -24.07 -16.04
N ASP A 161 7.75 -23.28 -15.40
CA ASP A 161 7.86 -21.84 -15.25
C ASP A 161 7.43 -21.46 -13.84
N TYR A 162 7.56 -20.21 -13.46
CA TYR A 162 7.15 -19.71 -12.15
C TYR A 162 6.13 -18.60 -12.29
N LYS A 163 5.12 -18.59 -11.38
CA LYS A 163 4.13 -17.53 -11.25
C LYS A 163 4.22 -16.93 -9.86
N ARG A 164 4.14 -15.61 -9.79
CA ARG A 164 4.12 -14.87 -8.55
C ARG A 164 2.71 -14.88 -7.97
N TYR A 165 2.60 -15.10 -6.65
CA TYR A 165 1.36 -15.10 -5.91
C TYR A 165 1.47 -14.17 -4.72
N TYR A 166 0.41 -13.40 -4.50
CA TYR A 166 0.23 -12.47 -3.39
C TYR A 166 -0.95 -12.95 -2.55
N PRO A 167 -0.70 -13.70 -1.46
CA PRO A 167 -1.75 -14.42 -0.72
C PRO A 167 -2.82 -13.53 -0.09
N TYR A 168 -2.47 -12.27 0.20
CA TYR A 168 -3.37 -11.32 0.85
C TYR A 168 -4.11 -10.39 -0.14
N GLY A 169 -4.04 -10.66 -1.45
CA GLY A 169 -4.74 -9.89 -2.47
C GLY A 169 -4.32 -8.42 -2.48
N THR A 170 -5.23 -7.51 -2.19
CA THR A 170 -5.00 -6.05 -2.27
C THR A 170 -4.11 -5.49 -1.17
N VAL A 171 -3.84 -6.23 -0.09
CA VAL A 171 -3.07 -5.76 1.06
C VAL A 171 -1.65 -5.36 0.65
N ALA A 172 -1.24 -4.15 1.02
CA ALA A 172 0.04 -3.54 0.70
C ALA A 172 0.38 -3.48 -0.80
N SER A 173 -0.63 -3.52 -1.69
CA SER A 173 -0.42 -3.63 -3.14
C SER A 173 0.51 -2.56 -3.71
N THR A 174 0.37 -1.29 -3.30
CA THR A 174 1.19 -0.16 -3.77
C THR A 174 2.60 -0.13 -3.16
N VAL A 175 2.83 -0.90 -2.08
CA VAL A 175 4.16 -1.12 -1.50
C VAL A 175 4.83 -2.31 -2.18
N LEU A 176 4.14 -3.45 -2.27
CA LEU A 176 4.67 -4.66 -2.88
C LEU A 176 4.95 -4.46 -4.38
N GLY A 177 4.02 -3.82 -5.08
CA GLY A 177 4.06 -3.79 -6.53
C GLY A 177 3.70 -5.14 -7.13
N PHE A 178 4.12 -5.40 -8.36
CA PHE A 178 3.82 -6.63 -9.08
C PHE A 178 4.90 -7.01 -10.07
N THR A 179 4.85 -8.25 -10.57
CA THR A 179 5.80 -8.77 -11.56
C THR A 179 5.17 -8.89 -12.95
N GLY A 180 5.98 -8.67 -13.97
CA GLY A 180 5.60 -8.93 -15.36
C GLY A 180 5.55 -10.42 -15.70
N THR A 181 5.14 -10.71 -16.93
CA THR A 181 5.01 -12.08 -17.44
C THR A 181 6.33 -12.85 -17.42
N ASP A 182 7.46 -12.17 -17.59
CA ASP A 182 8.79 -12.78 -17.57
C ASP A 182 9.43 -12.78 -16.16
N GLY A 183 8.64 -12.46 -15.12
CA GLY A 183 9.05 -12.52 -13.71
C GLY A 183 9.88 -11.34 -13.22
N GLN A 184 10.07 -10.29 -14.04
CA GLN A 184 10.72 -9.05 -13.63
C GLN A 184 9.76 -8.20 -12.78
N GLY A 185 10.29 -7.51 -11.78
CA GLY A 185 9.53 -6.52 -11.02
C GLY A 185 9.16 -5.32 -11.89
N LEU A 186 7.93 -4.82 -11.77
CA LEU A 186 7.43 -3.69 -12.56
C LEU A 186 7.11 -2.47 -11.71
N ASP A 187 6.82 -2.65 -10.42
CA ASP A 187 6.55 -1.58 -9.49
C ASP A 187 6.85 -1.99 -8.04
N GLY A 188 6.82 -1.05 -7.11
CA GLY A 188 6.99 -1.26 -5.68
C GLY A 188 8.30 -1.94 -5.30
N VAL A 189 8.24 -2.72 -4.22
CA VAL A 189 9.35 -3.54 -3.70
C VAL A 189 9.82 -4.58 -4.73
N GLU A 190 8.91 -5.13 -5.52
CA GLU A 190 9.25 -6.07 -6.60
C GLU A 190 10.18 -5.44 -7.63
N LEU A 191 10.01 -4.17 -7.97
CA LEU A 191 10.90 -3.42 -8.86
C LEU A 191 12.19 -2.99 -8.17
N GLN A 192 12.07 -2.42 -6.97
CA GLN A 192 13.20 -1.85 -6.22
C GLN A 192 14.28 -2.90 -5.93
N TYR A 193 13.85 -4.10 -5.55
CA TYR A 193 14.72 -5.23 -5.20
C TYR A 193 14.74 -6.34 -6.26
N ASP A 194 14.45 -5.98 -7.54
CA ASP A 194 14.39 -6.97 -8.62
C ASP A 194 15.69 -7.78 -8.77
N THR A 195 16.84 -7.15 -8.56
CA THR A 195 18.16 -7.79 -8.68
C THR A 195 18.34 -8.88 -7.64
N GLU A 196 17.97 -8.62 -6.40
CA GLU A 196 18.10 -9.52 -5.25
C GLU A 196 17.07 -10.65 -5.32
N LEU A 197 15.84 -10.29 -5.67
CA LEU A 197 14.71 -11.22 -5.73
C LEU A 197 14.77 -12.18 -6.91
N ARG A 198 15.22 -11.73 -8.10
CA ARG A 198 15.13 -12.50 -9.34
C ARG A 198 16.08 -13.70 -9.41
N GLY A 199 17.19 -13.65 -8.69
CA GLY A 199 18.24 -14.68 -8.77
C GLY A 199 18.97 -14.72 -10.11
N THR A 200 19.66 -15.80 -10.38
CA THR A 200 20.45 -16.01 -11.61
C THR A 200 20.01 -17.28 -12.31
N SER A 201 19.44 -17.13 -13.50
CA SER A 201 18.99 -18.28 -14.29
C SER A 201 20.15 -19.18 -14.68
N GLY A 202 19.96 -20.47 -14.56
CA GLY A 202 20.85 -21.52 -15.05
C GLY A 202 20.71 -21.77 -16.55
N ARG A 203 21.54 -22.65 -17.06
CA ARG A 203 21.52 -23.06 -18.48
C ARG A 203 21.79 -24.54 -18.60
N LEU A 204 20.95 -25.22 -19.38
CA LEU A 204 21.21 -26.55 -19.87
C LEU A 204 21.64 -26.43 -21.33
N ILE A 205 22.92 -26.69 -21.61
CA ILE A 205 23.45 -26.71 -22.95
C ILE A 205 23.49 -28.19 -23.40
N SER A 206 22.63 -28.56 -24.35
CA SER A 206 22.58 -29.90 -24.92
C SER A 206 22.91 -29.86 -26.42
N SER A 207 23.52 -30.93 -26.94
CA SER A 207 23.74 -31.04 -28.37
C SER A 207 22.59 -31.81 -29.03
N ARG A 208 22.07 -31.26 -30.14
CA ARG A 208 21.08 -31.90 -31.00
C ARG A 208 21.65 -32.29 -32.32
N ASN A 209 21.22 -33.46 -32.85
CA ASN A 209 21.59 -33.86 -34.19
C ASN A 209 20.83 -33.08 -35.27
N ALA A 210 21.19 -33.26 -36.54
CA ALA A 210 20.55 -32.60 -37.68
C ALA A 210 19.04 -32.94 -37.84
N LEU A 211 18.51 -33.89 -37.06
CA LEU A 211 17.11 -34.30 -37.01
C LEU A 211 16.39 -33.72 -35.77
N GLY A 212 17.07 -32.88 -34.95
CA GLY A 212 16.48 -32.25 -33.77
C GLY A 212 16.38 -33.15 -32.55
N THR A 213 16.84 -34.41 -32.60
CA THR A 213 16.87 -35.30 -31.43
C THR A 213 18.10 -35.05 -30.57
N ASP A 214 17.91 -35.05 -29.25
CA ASP A 214 19.01 -34.89 -28.31
C ASP A 214 20.02 -36.02 -28.45
N MET A 215 21.30 -35.65 -28.54
CA MET A 215 22.40 -36.64 -28.59
C MET A 215 22.85 -36.92 -27.16
N PRO A 216 22.61 -38.13 -26.62
CA PRO A 216 23.02 -38.45 -25.28
C PRO A 216 24.56 -38.51 -25.18
N PHE A 217 25.11 -37.80 -24.19
CA PHE A 217 26.41 -37.98 -23.56
C PHE A 217 27.68 -37.31 -24.11
N GLU A 218 27.71 -36.51 -25.16
CA GLU A 218 29.00 -35.93 -25.53
C GLU A 218 29.26 -34.48 -25.12
N TYR A 219 28.22 -33.64 -24.90
CA TYR A 219 28.37 -32.25 -24.46
C TYR A 219 27.09 -31.74 -23.74
N GLU A 220 26.81 -32.27 -22.56
CA GLU A 220 25.85 -31.66 -21.66
C GLU A 220 26.59 -30.79 -20.64
N GLN A 221 26.38 -29.49 -20.71
CA GLN A 221 26.88 -28.58 -19.69
C GLN A 221 25.69 -28.02 -18.91
N TYR A 222 25.60 -28.39 -17.66
CA TYR A 222 24.60 -27.93 -16.71
C TYR A 222 25.19 -26.80 -15.90
N VAL A 223 24.57 -25.62 -15.97
CA VAL A 223 24.82 -24.51 -15.07
C VAL A 223 23.57 -24.38 -14.20
N GLU A 224 23.71 -24.64 -12.91
CA GLU A 224 22.61 -24.59 -11.97
C GLU A 224 22.04 -23.18 -11.84
N ALA A 225 20.72 -23.05 -11.77
CA ALA A 225 20.07 -21.80 -11.43
C ALA A 225 20.35 -21.46 -9.96
N GLN A 226 20.54 -20.20 -9.66
CA GLN A 226 20.65 -19.71 -8.28
C GLN A 226 19.38 -18.91 -7.98
N ASP A 227 18.55 -19.41 -7.07
CA ASP A 227 17.33 -18.74 -6.68
C ASP A 227 17.61 -17.39 -6.03
N GLY A 228 16.67 -16.47 -6.15
CA GLY A 228 16.78 -15.13 -5.58
C GLY A 228 16.78 -15.14 -4.06
N ASN A 229 17.34 -14.10 -3.47
CA ASN A 229 17.30 -13.89 -2.03
C ASN A 229 15.88 -13.55 -1.57
N ASN A 230 15.57 -13.90 -0.35
CA ASN A 230 14.31 -13.52 0.28
C ASN A 230 14.42 -12.12 0.90
N LEU A 231 13.33 -11.39 0.92
CA LEU A 231 13.23 -10.06 1.46
C LEU A 231 12.30 -10.07 2.68
N VAL A 232 12.73 -9.49 3.79
CA VAL A 232 11.89 -9.26 4.96
C VAL A 232 11.63 -7.76 5.03
N LEU A 233 10.36 -7.39 5.07
CA LEU A 233 9.93 -6.00 5.15
C LEU A 233 9.74 -5.56 6.60
N THR A 234 9.71 -4.24 6.81
CA THR A 234 9.26 -3.61 8.06
C THR A 234 7.73 -3.55 8.15
N ILE A 235 7.05 -3.71 7.03
CA ILE A 235 5.58 -3.78 6.96
C ILE A 235 5.10 -4.96 7.80
N ASP A 236 4.19 -4.70 8.72
CA ASP A 236 3.43 -5.70 9.47
C ASP A 236 2.06 -5.85 8.82
N GLU A 237 1.70 -7.06 8.41
CA GLU A 237 0.43 -7.33 7.70
C GLU A 237 -0.79 -6.89 8.53
N THR A 238 -0.74 -7.05 9.85
CA THR A 238 -1.83 -6.65 10.74
C THR A 238 -1.95 -5.12 10.80
N VAL A 239 -0.83 -4.40 10.95
CA VAL A 239 -0.81 -2.93 10.91
C VAL A 239 -1.34 -2.43 9.57
N GLN A 240 -0.85 -2.99 8.48
CA GLN A 240 -1.26 -2.63 7.13
C GLN A 240 -2.77 -2.84 6.91
N SER A 241 -3.29 -3.99 7.33
CA SER A 241 -4.71 -4.33 7.20
C SER A 241 -5.62 -3.39 8.00
N VAL A 242 -5.20 -2.98 9.21
CA VAL A 242 -5.93 -2.00 10.02
C VAL A 242 -5.94 -0.63 9.35
N LEU A 243 -4.79 -0.17 8.83
CA LEU A 243 -4.73 1.09 8.09
C LEU A 243 -5.67 1.08 6.87
N GLU A 244 -5.62 0.02 6.06
CA GLU A 244 -6.45 -0.12 4.86
C GLU A 244 -7.94 -0.18 5.20
N LYS A 245 -8.32 -0.95 6.22
CA LYS A 245 -9.70 -1.05 6.73
C LYS A 245 -10.29 0.32 7.04
N TYR A 246 -9.64 1.08 7.88
CA TYR A 246 -10.15 2.38 8.31
C TYR A 246 -10.01 3.46 7.24
N LEU A 247 -9.00 3.34 6.36
CA LEU A 247 -8.87 4.24 5.22
C LEU A 247 -10.02 4.04 4.23
N ALA A 248 -10.39 2.79 3.93
CA ALA A 248 -11.52 2.46 3.06
C ALA A 248 -12.86 2.93 3.69
N GLU A 249 -13.06 2.69 4.98
CA GLU A 249 -14.24 3.18 5.71
C GLU A 249 -14.37 4.71 5.59
N GLY A 250 -13.27 5.45 5.76
CA GLY A 250 -13.27 6.91 5.64
C GLY A 250 -13.51 7.40 4.21
N VAL A 251 -12.95 6.70 3.22
CA VAL A 251 -13.20 7.00 1.79
C VAL A 251 -14.68 6.86 1.47
N ASP A 252 -15.31 5.78 1.92
CA ASP A 252 -16.74 5.52 1.69
C ASP A 252 -17.61 6.54 2.45
N GLN A 253 -17.32 6.77 3.76
CA GLN A 253 -18.09 7.68 4.59
C GLN A 253 -18.10 9.12 4.03
N PHE A 254 -16.95 9.61 3.57
CA PHE A 254 -16.82 10.99 3.09
C PHE A 254 -16.80 11.11 1.56
N ASN A 255 -17.18 10.06 0.85
CA ASN A 255 -17.21 10.04 -0.63
C ASN A 255 -15.98 10.71 -1.24
N VAL A 256 -14.79 10.29 -0.80
CA VAL A 256 -13.50 10.91 -1.13
C VAL A 256 -13.18 10.74 -2.61
N LYS A 257 -12.98 11.86 -3.32
CA LYS A 257 -12.88 11.85 -4.80
C LYS A 257 -11.49 11.53 -5.34
N ASN A 258 -10.44 11.89 -4.58
CA ASN A 258 -9.07 11.79 -5.11
C ASN A 258 -8.15 10.87 -4.28
N GLY A 259 -8.75 9.96 -3.50
CA GLY A 259 -8.06 8.95 -2.72
C GLY A 259 -7.58 9.44 -1.36
N ALA A 260 -6.95 8.55 -0.63
CA ALA A 260 -6.51 8.76 0.74
C ALA A 260 -5.18 8.06 1.02
N VAL A 261 -4.53 8.44 2.12
CA VAL A 261 -3.25 7.88 2.56
C VAL A 261 -3.26 7.70 4.09
N ALA A 262 -2.70 6.57 4.55
CA ALA A 262 -2.31 6.36 5.93
C ALA A 262 -0.89 5.77 5.99
N ILE A 263 -0.02 6.35 6.81
CA ILE A 263 1.37 5.89 6.99
C ILE A 263 1.64 5.75 8.47
N MET A 264 2.10 4.58 8.90
CA MET A 264 2.59 4.35 10.26
C MET A 264 4.08 4.09 10.26
N MET A 265 4.83 4.82 11.08
CA MET A 265 6.29 4.81 11.13
C MET A 265 6.79 4.66 12.56
N ASP A 266 7.81 3.82 12.75
CA ASP A 266 8.63 3.82 13.96
C ASP A 266 9.52 5.07 13.95
N VAL A 267 9.41 5.90 14.98
CA VAL A 267 10.07 7.23 14.98
C VAL A 267 11.58 7.16 15.17
N ASP A 268 12.08 6.11 15.83
CA ASP A 268 13.50 5.96 16.16
C ASP A 268 14.31 5.43 14.97
N THR A 269 13.72 4.54 14.19
CA THR A 269 14.39 3.82 13.10
C THR A 269 14.03 4.33 11.70
N GLY A 270 12.84 4.91 11.54
CA GLY A 270 12.27 5.26 10.24
C GLY A 270 11.59 4.07 9.53
N ALA A 271 11.48 2.92 10.20
CA ALA A 271 10.80 1.75 9.65
C ALA A 271 9.32 2.05 9.40
N ILE A 272 8.85 1.82 8.18
CA ILE A 272 7.44 1.94 7.81
C ILE A 272 6.75 0.62 8.19
N LEU A 273 5.87 0.67 9.20
CA LEU A 273 5.12 -0.49 9.68
C LEU A 273 3.88 -0.77 8.83
N GLY A 274 3.35 0.26 8.20
CA GLY A 274 2.24 0.18 7.28
C GLY A 274 2.15 1.44 6.42
N LEU A 275 1.79 1.27 5.16
CA LEU A 275 1.60 2.34 4.19
C LEU A 275 0.42 1.97 3.29
N ALA A 276 -0.74 2.56 3.58
CA ALA A 276 -1.98 2.35 2.85
C ALA A 276 -2.30 3.54 1.95
N THR A 277 -2.73 3.27 0.72
CA THR A 277 -3.18 4.28 -0.23
C THR A 277 -4.44 3.81 -0.95
N THR A 278 -5.30 4.74 -1.36
CA THR A 278 -6.44 4.46 -2.22
C THR A 278 -6.39 5.31 -3.48
N PRO A 279 -6.84 4.78 -4.63
CA PRO A 279 -7.29 3.41 -4.88
C PRO A 279 -6.17 2.38 -4.73
N SER A 280 -6.55 1.11 -4.53
CA SER A 280 -5.64 -0.05 -4.48
C SER A 280 -6.01 -1.05 -5.59
N TYR A 281 -5.23 -2.12 -5.74
CA TYR A 281 -5.44 -3.17 -6.76
C TYR A 281 -4.96 -4.52 -6.24
N ASP A 282 -5.36 -5.62 -6.90
CA ASP A 282 -4.79 -6.94 -6.60
C ASP A 282 -3.53 -7.18 -7.45
N PRO A 283 -2.34 -7.34 -6.84
CA PRO A 283 -1.11 -7.66 -7.58
C PRO A 283 -1.14 -8.99 -8.34
N ASN A 284 -2.09 -9.89 -8.04
CA ASN A 284 -2.31 -11.10 -8.82
C ASN A 284 -2.96 -10.83 -10.18
N ASP A 285 -3.72 -9.72 -10.30
CA ASP A 285 -4.35 -9.25 -11.55
C ASP A 285 -4.24 -7.72 -11.68
N PRO A 286 -3.04 -7.15 -11.79
CA PRO A 286 -2.80 -5.72 -11.70
C PRO A 286 -3.36 -4.91 -12.88
N PHE A 287 -3.73 -5.58 -13.96
CA PHE A 287 -4.19 -4.94 -15.19
C PHE A 287 -5.71 -4.73 -15.27
N THR A 288 -6.46 -5.26 -14.33
CA THR A 288 -7.90 -5.00 -14.19
C THR A 288 -8.14 -3.68 -13.42
N ILE A 289 -9.11 -2.88 -13.85
CA ILE A 289 -9.56 -1.71 -13.09
C ILE A 289 -10.53 -2.19 -12.03
N TYR A 290 -10.19 -1.98 -10.75
CA TYR A 290 -10.98 -2.47 -9.60
C TYR A 290 -12.17 -1.59 -9.26
N ASP A 291 -12.15 -0.31 -9.64
CA ASP A 291 -13.30 0.57 -9.53
C ASP A 291 -14.29 0.30 -10.66
N GLU A 292 -15.37 -0.45 -10.35
CA GLU A 292 -16.41 -0.81 -11.31
C GLU A 292 -17.11 0.42 -11.90
N GLY A 293 -17.25 1.50 -11.12
CA GLY A 293 -17.84 2.76 -11.57
C GLY A 293 -16.95 3.45 -12.60
N LEU A 294 -15.64 3.48 -12.35
CA LEU A 294 -14.66 4.03 -13.30
C LEU A 294 -14.56 3.15 -14.55
N GLN A 295 -14.56 1.83 -14.42
CA GLN A 295 -14.57 0.91 -15.56
C GLN A 295 -15.81 1.15 -16.44
N ALA A 296 -17.01 1.27 -15.84
CA ALA A 296 -18.23 1.57 -16.58
C ALA A 296 -18.20 2.93 -17.29
N GLN A 297 -17.54 3.93 -16.72
CA GLN A 297 -17.33 5.23 -17.36
C GLN A 297 -16.40 5.10 -18.57
N ILE A 298 -15.31 4.34 -18.46
CA ILE A 298 -14.37 4.07 -19.56
C ILE A 298 -15.10 3.34 -20.71
N ASP A 299 -15.88 2.31 -20.39
CA ASP A 299 -16.63 1.52 -21.37
C ASP A 299 -17.69 2.35 -22.13
N ALA A 300 -18.17 3.43 -21.51
CA ALA A 300 -19.14 4.36 -22.12
C ALA A 300 -18.50 5.41 -23.05
N LEU A 301 -17.16 5.54 -23.07
CA LEU A 301 -16.45 6.46 -23.96
C LEU A 301 -16.48 5.97 -25.41
N PRO A 302 -16.25 6.88 -26.40
CA PRO A 302 -15.97 6.48 -27.78
C PRO A 302 -14.78 5.49 -27.85
N GLU A 303 -14.86 4.50 -28.75
CA GLU A 303 -13.87 3.41 -28.86
C GLU A 303 -12.41 3.92 -29.02
N ASP A 304 -12.23 5.07 -29.69
CA ASP A 304 -10.92 5.70 -29.88
C ASP A 304 -10.37 6.42 -28.64
N GLU A 305 -11.18 6.64 -27.61
CA GLU A 305 -10.79 7.25 -26.34
C GLU A 305 -10.59 6.22 -25.20
N GLN A 306 -11.18 5.01 -25.32
CA GLN A 306 -11.19 3.99 -24.26
C GLN A 306 -9.78 3.57 -23.85
N ASP A 307 -8.90 3.25 -24.80
CA ASP A 307 -7.54 2.78 -24.52
C ASP A 307 -6.73 3.82 -23.73
N ALA A 308 -6.87 5.10 -24.06
CA ALA A 308 -6.16 6.17 -23.37
C ALA A 308 -6.68 6.34 -21.93
N ALA A 309 -8.01 6.33 -21.75
CA ALA A 309 -8.64 6.44 -20.44
C ALA A 309 -8.33 5.22 -19.54
N PHE A 310 -8.34 4.02 -20.12
CA PHE A 310 -7.98 2.78 -19.42
C PHE A 310 -6.52 2.81 -18.93
N ASN A 311 -5.58 3.20 -19.77
CA ASN A 311 -4.18 3.32 -19.40
C ASN A 311 -3.96 4.36 -18.29
N GLU A 312 -4.66 5.51 -18.37
CA GLU A 312 -4.60 6.55 -17.33
C GLU A 312 -5.13 6.03 -16.00
N ALA A 313 -6.25 5.31 -16.00
CA ALA A 313 -6.85 4.71 -14.82
C ALA A 313 -5.92 3.67 -14.18
N GLN A 314 -5.28 2.81 -15.00
CA GLN A 314 -4.30 1.84 -14.51
C GLN A 314 -3.09 2.52 -13.84
N LEU A 315 -2.50 3.52 -14.49
CA LEU A 315 -1.38 4.26 -13.92
C LEU A 315 -1.74 4.97 -12.62
N LYS A 316 -2.98 5.46 -12.50
CA LYS A 316 -3.48 6.06 -11.26
C LYS A 316 -3.66 5.03 -10.15
N GLN A 317 -4.19 3.85 -10.47
CA GLN A 317 -4.43 2.76 -9.51
C GLN A 317 -3.12 2.15 -8.96
N TRP A 318 -2.07 2.04 -9.79
CA TRP A 318 -0.76 1.52 -9.36
C TRP A 318 0.04 2.51 -8.52
N ARG A 319 -0.28 3.80 -8.66
CA ARG A 319 0.50 4.88 -8.07
C ARG A 319 0.48 4.87 -6.54
N ASN A 320 1.64 4.78 -5.91
CA ASN A 320 1.78 4.96 -4.47
C ASN A 320 1.67 6.45 -4.11
N LYS A 321 0.47 6.88 -3.71
CA LYS A 321 0.17 8.29 -3.41
C LYS A 321 1.02 8.85 -2.26
N ALA A 322 1.46 8.01 -1.33
CA ALA A 322 2.29 8.42 -0.20
C ALA A 322 3.71 8.86 -0.60
N VAL A 323 4.22 8.28 -1.69
CA VAL A 323 5.60 8.46 -2.18
C VAL A 323 5.63 9.33 -3.44
N SER A 324 4.69 9.08 -4.38
CA SER A 324 4.75 9.63 -5.73
C SER A 324 3.87 10.86 -5.95
N ASP A 325 3.03 11.26 -4.99
CA ASP A 325 2.23 12.47 -5.04
C ASP A 325 2.74 13.53 -4.08
N THR A 326 2.56 14.78 -4.44
CA THR A 326 2.81 15.91 -3.55
C THR A 326 1.50 16.60 -3.19
N TYR A 327 1.46 17.17 -2.00
CA TYR A 327 0.30 17.90 -1.49
C TYR A 327 0.72 19.12 -0.67
N TYR A 328 -0.19 20.03 -0.40
CA TYR A 328 0.01 21.12 0.52
C TYR A 328 -0.23 20.63 1.96
N PRO A 329 0.78 20.58 2.85
CA PRO A 329 0.63 19.99 4.18
C PRO A 329 -0.28 20.80 5.10
N GLY A 330 -0.51 22.07 4.78
CA GLY A 330 -1.35 22.96 5.57
C GLY A 330 -0.88 23.07 7.01
N SER A 331 -1.84 23.19 7.93
CA SER A 331 -1.56 23.43 9.34
C SER A 331 -0.79 22.32 10.05
N VAL A 332 -0.63 21.11 9.45
CA VAL A 332 0.27 20.09 10.01
C VAL A 332 1.70 20.59 10.04
N PHE A 333 2.12 21.34 9.01
CA PHE A 333 3.48 21.92 8.94
C PHE A 333 3.81 22.91 10.08
N LYS A 334 2.78 23.47 10.76
CA LYS A 334 3.00 24.43 11.85
C LYS A 334 3.83 23.85 12.99
N MET A 335 3.75 22.52 13.25
CA MET A 335 4.61 21.91 14.27
C MET A 335 6.10 22.17 13.98
N CYS A 336 6.52 22.12 12.71
CA CYS A 336 7.88 22.42 12.29
C CYS A 336 8.19 23.91 12.46
N THR A 337 7.30 24.83 12.05
CA THR A 337 7.52 26.28 12.17
C THR A 337 7.63 26.73 13.61
N TYR A 338 6.81 26.16 14.51
CA TYR A 338 6.91 26.44 15.95
C TYR A 338 8.21 25.89 16.54
N ALA A 339 8.63 24.69 16.14
CA ALA A 339 9.91 24.12 16.53
C ALA A 339 11.10 24.97 16.06
N MET A 340 11.10 25.43 14.80
CA MET A 340 12.12 26.34 14.27
C MET A 340 12.24 27.62 15.06
N GLY A 341 11.08 28.23 15.40
CA GLY A 341 11.04 29.49 16.16
C GLY A 341 11.56 29.36 17.57
N LEU A 342 11.26 28.26 18.24
CA LEU A 342 11.72 27.96 19.59
C LEU A 342 13.23 27.63 19.59
N GLU A 343 13.70 26.80 18.66
CA GLU A 343 15.10 26.40 18.53
C GLU A 343 16.04 27.58 18.27
N GLU A 344 15.65 28.50 17.40
CA GLU A 344 16.43 29.74 17.13
C GLU A 344 16.25 30.81 18.23
N GLY A 345 15.37 30.58 19.21
CA GLY A 345 15.12 31.51 20.31
C GLY A 345 14.47 32.82 19.88
N VAL A 346 13.88 32.89 18.68
CA VAL A 346 13.15 34.09 18.22
C VAL A 346 11.81 34.22 18.90
N VAL A 347 11.29 33.12 19.45
CA VAL A 347 10.15 33.03 20.38
C VAL A 347 10.49 32.15 21.56
N THR A 348 9.73 32.30 22.65
CA THR A 348 9.79 31.42 23.82
C THR A 348 8.37 30.99 24.17
N GLU A 349 8.17 30.03 25.05
CA GLU A 349 6.85 29.63 25.52
C GLU A 349 6.03 30.78 26.16
N GLN A 350 6.70 31.82 26.64
CA GLN A 350 6.09 33.03 27.21
C GLN A 350 5.76 34.09 26.15
N THR A 351 6.19 33.92 24.92
CA THR A 351 5.86 34.84 23.82
C THR A 351 4.37 34.85 23.57
N THR A 352 3.79 36.05 23.47
CA THR A 352 2.37 36.22 23.22
C THR A 352 2.13 36.94 21.90
N TYR A 353 1.00 36.65 21.27
CA TYR A 353 0.53 37.34 20.06
C TYR A 353 -0.96 37.65 20.18
N THR A 354 -1.42 38.73 19.59
CA THR A 354 -2.86 39.07 19.58
C THR A 354 -3.41 38.82 18.18
N CYS A 355 -4.15 37.73 18.05
CA CYS A 355 -4.85 37.41 16.80
C CYS A 355 -6.13 38.18 16.66
N THR A 356 -6.22 39.05 15.65
CA THR A 356 -7.41 39.90 15.37
C THR A 356 -8.23 39.34 14.16
N GLY A 357 -8.00 38.07 13.77
CA GLY A 357 -8.67 37.44 12.65
C GLY A 357 -7.91 37.50 11.33
N GLY A 358 -6.77 38.19 11.29
CA GLY A 358 -5.90 38.27 10.11
C GLY A 358 -4.63 39.05 10.39
N ILE A 359 -3.66 38.95 9.47
CA ILE A 359 -2.38 39.69 9.53
C ILE A 359 -2.11 40.32 8.17
N THR A 360 -1.66 41.59 8.18
CA THR A 360 -1.22 42.26 6.95
C THR A 360 0.24 41.98 6.72
N VAL A 361 0.57 41.52 5.50
CA VAL A 361 1.95 41.20 5.09
C VAL A 361 2.35 42.16 3.99
N GLU A 362 3.59 42.66 4.06
CA GLU A 362 4.13 43.56 3.05
C GLU A 362 4.13 42.90 1.66
N GLY A 363 3.69 43.65 0.66
CA GLY A 363 3.57 43.13 -0.72
C GLY A 363 2.28 42.36 -1.03
N TRP A 364 1.43 42.09 -0.04
CA TRP A 364 0.14 41.40 -0.22
C TRP A 364 -1.02 42.39 -0.03
N PRO A 365 -1.97 42.50 -0.98
CA PRO A 365 -2.95 43.58 -0.96
C PRO A 365 -4.06 43.43 0.10
N TYR A 366 -4.27 42.23 0.62
CA TYR A 366 -5.31 41.88 1.60
C TYR A 366 -4.70 41.23 2.84
N PRO A 367 -5.35 41.30 4.03
CA PRO A 367 -4.94 40.48 5.17
C PRO A 367 -4.95 39.00 4.82
N ILE A 368 -3.95 38.26 5.27
CA ILE A 368 -3.99 36.79 5.30
C ILE A 368 -4.83 36.43 6.53
N ASN A 369 -5.97 35.76 6.29
CA ASN A 369 -6.95 35.51 7.33
C ASN A 369 -6.57 34.31 8.21
N CYS A 370 -6.96 34.39 9.47
CA CYS A 370 -7.08 33.22 10.33
C CYS A 370 -8.37 32.45 9.94
N TRP A 371 -8.37 31.15 10.15
CA TRP A 371 -9.59 30.34 10.00
C TRP A 371 -10.71 30.88 10.92
N ARG A 372 -10.35 31.37 12.11
CA ARG A 372 -11.26 32.13 13.00
C ARG A 372 -11.20 33.61 12.64
N THR A 373 -12.09 34.03 11.78
CA THR A 373 -12.10 35.42 11.23
C THR A 373 -12.35 36.51 12.26
N THR A 374 -12.99 36.17 13.41
CA THR A 374 -13.15 37.06 14.56
C THR A 374 -11.86 37.22 15.40
N GLY A 375 -10.85 36.39 15.13
CA GLY A 375 -9.61 36.33 15.89
C GLY A 375 -9.72 35.51 17.18
N HIS A 376 -8.57 35.02 17.63
CA HIS A 376 -8.45 34.28 18.89
C HIS A 376 -8.22 35.20 20.11
N GLY A 377 -7.90 36.48 19.87
CA GLY A 377 -7.51 37.40 20.92
C GLY A 377 -6.04 37.24 21.32
N LEU A 378 -5.74 37.44 22.59
CA LEU A 378 -4.38 37.28 23.14
C LEU A 378 -4.11 35.79 23.35
N GLU A 379 -3.11 35.27 22.62
CA GLU A 379 -2.67 33.87 22.67
C GLU A 379 -1.23 33.78 23.21
N THR A 380 -0.97 32.78 24.03
CA THR A 380 0.40 32.33 24.34
C THR A 380 0.98 31.51 23.18
N PHE A 381 2.26 31.18 23.24
CA PHE A 381 2.90 30.28 22.26
C PHE A 381 2.16 28.93 22.14
N ARG A 382 1.77 28.37 23.29
CA ARG A 382 0.98 27.16 23.40
C ARG A 382 -0.39 27.29 22.72
N ASP A 383 -1.14 28.35 23.12
CA ASP A 383 -2.49 28.60 22.57
C ASP A 383 -2.45 28.75 21.05
N GLY A 384 -1.42 29.43 20.49
CA GLY A 384 -1.29 29.64 19.06
C GLY A 384 -1.13 28.36 18.26
N LEU A 385 -0.42 27.34 18.80
CA LEU A 385 -0.29 26.03 18.17
C LEU A 385 -1.56 25.18 18.37
N CYS A 386 -2.12 25.15 19.58
CA CYS A 386 -3.36 24.44 19.90
C CYS A 386 -4.56 24.96 19.11
N ASN A 387 -4.69 26.29 18.97
CA ASN A 387 -5.74 26.92 18.17
C ASN A 387 -5.42 26.91 16.67
N SER A 388 -4.28 26.39 16.26
CA SER A 388 -3.85 26.41 14.85
C SER A 388 -3.87 27.82 14.22
N CYS A 389 -3.46 28.86 14.96
CA CYS A 389 -3.58 30.26 14.59
C CYS A 389 -2.65 30.61 13.42
N ASN A 390 -3.20 30.97 12.22
CA ASN A 390 -2.42 31.38 11.05
C ASN A 390 -1.61 32.66 11.31
N PRO A 391 -2.19 33.78 11.83
CA PRO A 391 -1.43 34.99 12.08
C PRO A 391 -0.28 34.82 13.05
N TYR A 392 -0.42 33.99 14.10
CA TYR A 392 0.67 33.73 15.01
C TYR A 392 1.82 32.96 14.32
N THR A 393 1.48 31.93 13.52
CA THR A 393 2.48 31.18 12.78
C THR A 393 3.22 32.06 11.78
N ILE A 394 2.52 32.94 11.06
CA ILE A 394 3.10 33.94 10.17
C ILE A 394 4.05 34.87 10.93
N TYR A 395 3.66 35.32 12.13
CA TYR A 395 4.53 36.15 12.98
C TYR A 395 5.83 35.43 13.35
N ILE A 396 5.77 34.12 13.70
CA ILE A 396 6.98 33.31 13.95
C ILE A 396 7.84 33.26 12.68
N GLY A 397 7.24 32.95 11.51
CA GLY A 397 7.95 32.92 10.23
C GLY A 397 8.65 34.25 9.89
N GLN A 398 7.98 35.37 10.18
CA GLN A 398 8.57 36.71 9.99
C GLN A 398 9.74 36.99 10.93
N LEU A 399 9.69 36.51 12.20
CA LEU A 399 10.80 36.62 13.14
C LEU A 399 11.98 35.74 12.75
N LEU A 400 11.76 34.56 12.20
CA LEU A 400 12.81 33.68 11.65
C LEU A 400 13.49 34.32 10.45
N GLY A 401 12.72 34.95 9.57
CA GLY A 401 13.19 35.44 8.28
C GLY A 401 13.48 34.36 7.26
N GLY A 402 13.49 34.71 5.97
CA GLY A 402 13.55 33.74 4.86
C GLY A 402 14.80 32.86 4.85
N GLU A 403 15.97 33.38 5.24
CA GLU A 403 17.21 32.61 5.27
C GLU A 403 17.19 31.50 6.34
N THR A 404 16.82 31.85 7.57
CA THR A 404 16.72 30.89 8.68
C THR A 404 15.64 29.86 8.43
N PHE A 405 14.48 30.30 7.95
CA PHE A 405 13.37 29.39 7.60
C PHE A 405 13.80 28.37 6.54
N ALA A 406 14.47 28.80 5.48
CA ALA A 406 15.00 27.93 4.45
C ALA A 406 16.04 26.92 4.97
N LYS A 407 16.94 27.37 5.89
CA LYS A 407 17.92 26.48 6.56
C LYS A 407 17.22 25.31 7.29
N TYR A 408 16.16 25.58 8.04
CA TYR A 408 15.42 24.52 8.75
C TYR A 408 14.59 23.66 7.82
N ARG A 409 14.01 24.24 6.75
CA ARG A 409 13.33 23.49 5.70
C ARG A 409 14.25 22.42 5.10
N GLU A 410 15.54 22.79 4.85
CA GLU A 410 16.57 21.86 4.40
C GLU A 410 16.94 20.87 5.52
N ALA A 411 17.11 21.34 6.75
CA ALA A 411 17.48 20.48 7.88
C ALA A 411 16.45 19.38 8.17
N PHE A 412 15.15 19.68 8.08
CA PHE A 412 14.06 18.70 8.17
C PHE A 412 13.95 17.76 6.96
N GLY A 413 14.78 17.95 5.92
CA GLY A 413 14.80 17.07 4.75
C GLY A 413 13.76 17.37 3.68
N PHE A 414 12.99 18.47 3.79
CA PHE A 414 11.91 18.76 2.86
C PHE A 414 12.36 19.08 1.43
N THR A 415 13.62 19.44 1.22
CA THR A 415 14.16 19.86 -0.09
C THR A 415 15.03 18.79 -0.77
N GLU A 416 15.11 17.62 -0.21
CA GLU A 416 15.86 16.49 -0.74
C GLU A 416 14.99 15.25 -0.74
N SER A 417 15.40 14.15 -1.40
CA SER A 417 14.72 12.85 -1.30
C SER A 417 14.74 12.36 0.15
N THR A 418 13.64 11.76 0.59
CA THR A 418 13.57 11.09 1.91
C THR A 418 14.53 9.92 1.99
N GLY A 419 14.88 9.32 0.85
CA GLY A 419 15.70 8.12 0.74
C GLY A 419 14.93 6.83 0.93
N ILE A 420 13.59 6.88 0.84
CA ILE A 420 12.75 5.67 0.88
C ILE A 420 13.18 4.67 -0.20
N ASP A 421 13.22 3.42 0.15
CA ASP A 421 13.52 2.29 -0.71
C ASP A 421 12.30 1.80 -1.51
N LEU A 422 11.53 2.75 -2.05
CA LEU A 422 10.44 2.53 -3.00
C LEU A 422 10.66 3.40 -4.25
N PRO A 423 10.26 2.93 -5.44
CA PRO A 423 10.44 3.68 -6.67
C PRO A 423 9.49 4.88 -6.76
N GLY A 424 9.88 5.88 -7.54
CA GLY A 424 8.97 6.93 -7.98
C GLY A 424 8.74 8.07 -6.99
N GLU A 425 9.64 8.31 -6.03
CA GLU A 425 9.51 9.43 -5.10
C GLU A 425 9.42 10.77 -5.83
N ALA A 426 8.36 11.53 -5.50
CA ALA A 426 8.09 12.82 -6.14
C ALA A 426 9.03 13.91 -5.62
N VAL A 427 9.37 14.83 -6.52
CA VAL A 427 10.17 16.01 -6.19
C VAL A 427 9.27 17.05 -5.52
N THR A 428 9.71 17.55 -4.36
CA THR A 428 9.03 18.60 -3.61
C THR A 428 9.19 19.97 -4.30
N LEU A 429 8.23 20.85 -4.14
CA LEU A 429 8.23 22.17 -4.75
C LEU A 429 8.17 23.25 -3.68
N PHE A 430 9.14 24.20 -3.73
CA PHE A 430 9.26 25.30 -2.78
C PHE A 430 9.67 26.59 -3.48
N HIS A 431 9.37 27.73 -2.87
CA HIS A 431 9.96 28.99 -3.28
C HIS A 431 11.48 28.97 -3.07
N SER A 432 12.21 29.70 -3.92
CA SER A 432 13.64 29.83 -3.72
C SER A 432 13.95 30.61 -2.43
N VAL A 433 15.14 30.39 -1.88
CA VAL A 433 15.60 31.16 -0.70
C VAL A 433 15.58 32.69 -1.00
N THR A 434 15.86 33.07 -2.23
CA THR A 434 15.82 34.50 -2.67
C THR A 434 14.38 35.03 -2.64
N ASP A 435 13.40 34.23 -3.02
CA ASP A 435 11.99 34.63 -2.95
C ASP A 435 11.53 34.77 -1.49
N LEU A 436 11.88 33.84 -0.62
CA LEU A 436 11.55 33.92 0.81
C LEU A 436 12.16 35.16 1.50
N ILE A 437 13.33 35.60 1.04
CA ILE A 437 13.98 36.82 1.56
C ILE A 437 13.33 38.11 1.02
N ASN A 438 12.98 38.12 -0.26
CA ASN A 438 12.59 39.34 -0.96
C ASN A 438 11.06 39.52 -1.06
N THR A 439 10.29 38.43 -0.82
CA THR A 439 8.83 38.42 -0.94
C THR A 439 8.22 37.97 0.39
N PRO A 440 7.93 38.92 1.31
CA PRO A 440 7.39 38.58 2.63
C PRO A 440 6.10 37.75 2.60
N SER A 441 5.30 37.86 1.54
CA SER A 441 4.09 37.06 1.36
C SER A 441 4.40 35.55 1.16
N ASP A 442 5.49 35.22 0.43
CA ASP A 442 5.86 33.84 0.18
C ASP A 442 6.31 33.15 1.48
N LEU A 443 7.15 33.84 2.27
CA LEU A 443 7.53 33.37 3.60
C LEU A 443 6.30 33.22 4.51
N ALA A 444 5.36 34.17 4.46
CA ALA A 444 4.16 34.12 5.28
C ALA A 444 3.31 32.88 4.96
N VAL A 445 3.07 32.57 3.69
CA VAL A 445 2.22 31.43 3.29
C VAL A 445 2.95 30.10 3.53
N GLU A 446 4.24 30.00 3.25
CA GLU A 446 5.03 28.79 3.57
C GLU A 446 5.06 28.52 5.08
N SER A 447 5.11 29.55 5.94
CA SER A 447 5.22 29.35 7.39
C SER A 447 4.05 28.56 7.98
N PHE A 448 2.84 28.62 7.41
CA PHE A 448 1.69 27.84 7.87
C PHE A 448 1.29 26.67 6.93
N GLY A 449 2.18 26.28 6.01
CA GLY A 449 2.04 25.07 5.22
C GLY A 449 1.30 25.21 3.90
N GLN A 450 1.26 26.40 3.31
CA GLN A 450 0.57 26.67 2.04
C GLN A 450 1.55 27.15 0.96
N ASN A 451 1.15 26.97 -0.32
CA ASN A 451 1.88 27.43 -1.50
C ASN A 451 3.25 26.76 -1.72
N PHE A 452 3.45 25.60 -1.18
CA PHE A 452 4.54 24.66 -1.50
C PHE A 452 3.99 23.23 -1.40
N SER A 453 4.64 22.27 -2.05
CA SER A 453 4.17 20.89 -2.01
C SER A 453 5.27 19.91 -1.63
N ILE A 454 4.91 18.93 -0.80
CA ILE A 454 5.75 17.85 -0.28
C ILE A 454 5.00 16.52 -0.37
N THR A 455 5.70 15.40 -0.33
CA THR A 455 5.04 14.10 -0.22
C THR A 455 4.54 13.87 1.21
N PRO A 456 3.49 13.03 1.41
CA PRO A 456 3.07 12.58 2.74
C PRO A 456 4.22 12.00 3.56
N LEU A 457 5.13 11.30 2.89
CA LEU A 457 6.30 10.69 3.52
C LEU A 457 7.27 11.75 4.10
N HIS A 458 7.49 12.88 3.42
CA HIS A 458 8.27 13.98 4.00
C HIS A 458 7.65 14.52 5.28
N MET A 459 6.31 14.66 5.29
CA MET A 459 5.63 15.22 6.45
C MET A 459 5.72 14.32 7.69
N ILE A 460 5.48 13.01 7.52
CA ILE A 460 5.59 12.08 8.65
C ILE A 460 7.02 11.93 9.13
N THR A 461 8.00 11.96 8.23
CA THR A 461 9.44 11.91 8.58
C THR A 461 9.85 13.14 9.43
N ALA A 462 9.33 14.33 9.10
CA ALA A 462 9.56 15.52 9.91
C ALA A 462 8.83 15.45 11.27
N ALA A 463 7.63 14.88 11.34
CA ALA A 463 6.92 14.63 12.58
C ALA A 463 7.69 13.61 13.46
N ALA A 464 8.20 12.53 12.87
CA ALA A 464 9.06 11.56 13.55
C ALA A 464 10.33 12.20 14.12
N ALA A 465 10.95 13.12 13.37
CA ALA A 465 12.11 13.86 13.88
C ALA A 465 11.77 14.72 15.12
N ILE A 466 10.58 15.32 15.20
CA ILE A 466 10.12 16.01 16.41
C ILE A 466 9.89 15.01 17.54
N ALA A 467 9.29 13.86 17.25
CA ALA A 467 8.94 12.84 18.22
C ALA A 467 10.17 12.15 18.86
N ASN A 468 11.27 11.98 18.13
CA ASN A 468 12.46 11.21 18.55
C ASN A 468 13.64 12.10 19.05
N GLY A 469 13.37 13.31 19.52
CA GLY A 469 14.40 14.21 20.06
C GLY A 469 15.23 14.96 19.02
N GLY A 470 14.66 15.19 17.86
CA GLY A 470 15.23 16.03 16.80
C GLY A 470 16.07 15.28 15.77
N ASN A 471 16.05 13.97 15.75
CA ASN A 471 16.86 13.14 14.87
C ASN A 471 16.11 12.82 13.57
N LEU A 472 16.59 13.30 12.44
CA LEU A 472 16.05 12.94 11.13
C LEU A 472 16.53 11.54 10.74
N VAL A 473 15.61 10.63 10.52
CA VAL A 473 15.85 9.25 10.10
C VAL A 473 15.53 9.05 8.61
N THR A 474 15.97 7.93 8.04
CA THR A 474 15.62 7.55 6.66
C THR A 474 14.42 6.59 6.71
N PRO A 475 13.26 6.96 6.13
CA PRO A 475 12.14 6.02 6.01
C PRO A 475 12.54 4.85 5.11
N HIS A 476 12.11 3.63 5.47
CA HIS A 476 12.42 2.42 4.72
C HIS A 476 11.36 1.34 4.94
N VAL A 477 11.21 0.46 3.96
CA VAL A 477 10.31 -0.71 4.01
C VAL A 477 11.07 -2.04 4.05
N MET A 478 12.35 -2.07 3.69
CA MET A 478 13.19 -3.27 3.85
C MET A 478 13.79 -3.30 5.25
N ASP A 479 13.61 -4.43 5.94
CA ASP A 479 14.32 -4.70 7.19
C ASP A 479 15.64 -5.43 6.90
N ARG A 480 15.57 -6.54 6.17
CA ARG A 480 16.76 -7.33 5.80
C ARG A 480 16.54 -8.18 4.56
N ILE A 481 17.65 -8.51 3.91
CA ILE A 481 17.72 -9.51 2.83
C ILE A 481 18.37 -10.76 3.41
N VAL A 482 17.78 -11.93 3.15
CA VAL A 482 18.29 -13.23 3.58
C VAL A 482 18.47 -14.17 2.39
N ASP A 483 19.55 -14.95 2.39
CA ASP A 483 19.75 -15.98 1.38
C ASP A 483 18.82 -17.20 1.58
N GLN A 484 18.91 -18.17 0.68
CA GLN A 484 18.10 -19.39 0.76
C GLN A 484 18.43 -20.29 1.96
N ASP A 485 19.59 -20.11 2.57
CA ASP A 485 20.03 -20.80 3.79
C ASP A 485 19.59 -20.05 5.07
N GLY A 486 19.00 -18.87 4.94
CA GLY A 486 18.54 -18.02 6.04
C GLY A 486 19.63 -17.12 6.64
N ASN A 487 20.79 -16.98 5.98
CA ASN A 487 21.81 -16.04 6.41
C ASN A 487 21.44 -14.62 5.98
N ILE A 488 21.72 -13.65 6.84
CA ILE A 488 21.51 -12.23 6.52
C ILE A 488 22.58 -11.79 5.53
N VAL A 489 22.14 -11.27 4.37
CA VAL A 489 22.97 -10.69 3.32
C VAL A 489 23.12 -9.19 3.51
N GLU A 490 22.03 -8.51 3.88
CA GLU A 490 21.96 -7.07 4.06
C GLU A 490 20.91 -6.72 5.12
N THR A 491 21.08 -5.59 5.81
CA THR A 491 20.10 -5.02 6.76
C THR A 491 19.91 -3.55 6.45
N ALA A 492 18.74 -3.02 6.80
CA ALA A 492 18.46 -1.59 6.69
C ALA A 492 19.46 -0.74 7.48
N ASP A 493 19.78 0.44 6.96
CA ASP A 493 20.53 1.45 7.69
C ASP A 493 19.56 2.33 8.50
N THR A 494 19.48 2.08 9.79
CA THR A 494 18.64 2.82 10.74
C THR A 494 19.37 3.98 11.42
N SER A 495 20.53 4.38 10.92
CA SER A 495 21.30 5.47 11.50
C SER A 495 20.63 6.84 11.30
N THR A 496 20.77 7.71 12.29
CA THR A 496 20.33 9.10 12.19
C THR A 496 21.07 9.85 11.08
N ARG A 497 20.33 10.46 10.14
CA ARG A 497 20.91 11.29 9.08
C ARG A 497 21.58 12.55 9.64
N ARG A 498 20.87 13.23 10.55
CA ARG A 498 21.32 14.44 11.26
C ARG A 498 20.37 14.79 12.40
N GLN A 499 20.83 15.57 13.36
CA GLN A 499 19.99 16.24 14.32
C GLN A 499 19.52 17.59 13.76
N VAL A 500 18.22 17.83 13.77
CA VAL A 500 17.57 19.03 13.19
C VAL A 500 17.35 20.09 14.25
N ILE A 501 16.84 19.67 15.41
CA ILE A 501 16.49 20.50 16.58
C ILE A 501 16.94 19.80 17.85
N SER A 502 17.00 20.52 18.95
CA SER A 502 17.38 19.99 20.26
C SER A 502 16.27 19.17 20.90
N GLN A 503 16.63 18.26 21.83
CA GLN A 503 15.67 17.53 22.66
C GLN A 503 14.75 18.48 23.44
N GLU A 504 15.30 19.60 23.97
CA GLU A 504 14.52 20.59 24.72
C GLU A 504 13.40 21.21 23.88
N THR A 505 13.70 21.52 22.61
CA THR A 505 12.68 22.00 21.66
C THR A 505 11.64 20.92 21.37
N CYS A 506 12.08 19.69 21.18
CA CYS A 506 11.15 18.56 20.96
C CYS A 506 10.20 18.39 22.13
N ASP A 507 10.71 18.31 23.36
CA ASP A 507 9.91 18.12 24.57
C ASP A 507 8.82 19.19 24.72
N ALA A 508 9.18 20.45 24.44
CA ALA A 508 8.24 21.57 24.50
C ALA A 508 7.13 21.46 23.42
N ILE A 509 7.47 21.03 22.21
CA ILE A 509 6.49 20.86 21.12
C ILE A 509 5.61 19.64 21.38
N ILE A 510 6.16 18.53 21.87
CA ILE A 510 5.43 17.31 22.23
C ILE A 510 4.35 17.61 23.28
N ASP A 511 4.73 18.31 24.36
CA ASP A 511 3.80 18.70 25.43
C ASP A 511 2.64 19.56 24.91
N ILE A 512 2.89 20.47 23.95
CA ILE A 512 1.84 21.26 23.32
C ILE A 512 0.95 20.40 22.40
N LEU A 513 1.55 19.48 21.62
CA LEU A 513 0.80 18.63 20.71
C LEU A 513 -0.06 17.59 21.45
N GLN A 514 0.38 17.13 22.63
CA GLN A 514 -0.45 16.31 23.52
C GLN A 514 -1.69 17.11 23.98
N GLN A 515 -1.50 18.30 24.53
CA GLN A 515 -2.63 19.15 24.93
C GLN A 515 -3.55 19.46 23.73
N ASN A 516 -2.99 19.65 22.53
CA ASN A 516 -3.76 19.90 21.33
C ASN A 516 -4.67 18.70 20.96
N ALA A 517 -4.23 17.47 21.16
CA ALA A 517 -5.05 16.28 20.97
C ALA A 517 -6.08 16.09 22.10
N GLU A 518 -5.76 16.47 23.33
CA GLU A 518 -6.68 16.36 24.47
C GLU A 518 -7.84 17.39 24.41
N SER A 519 -7.54 18.63 24.07
CA SER A 519 -8.53 19.74 24.21
C SER A 519 -8.39 20.85 23.17
N GLY A 520 -7.51 20.71 22.16
CA GLY A 520 -7.26 21.72 21.14
C GLY A 520 -7.94 21.41 19.80
N SER A 521 -7.42 22.04 18.74
CA SER A 521 -7.92 21.86 17.37
C SER A 521 -7.70 20.45 16.79
N ALA A 522 -7.04 19.56 17.51
CA ALA A 522 -6.76 18.19 17.11
C ALA A 522 -7.50 17.14 17.97
N SER A 523 -8.51 17.56 18.73
CA SER A 523 -9.23 16.68 19.67
C SER A 523 -9.98 15.51 19.02
N GLY A 524 -10.27 15.57 17.72
CA GLY A 524 -10.85 14.44 16.99
C GLY A 524 -9.95 13.21 16.88
N GLY A 525 -8.63 13.36 17.12
CA GLY A 525 -7.67 12.26 17.17
C GLY A 525 -7.29 11.78 18.57
N TYR A 526 -8.02 12.23 19.60
CA TYR A 526 -7.79 11.81 20.98
C TYR A 526 -8.03 10.30 21.17
N VAL A 527 -7.14 9.65 21.93
CA VAL A 527 -7.25 8.22 22.28
C VAL A 527 -6.99 8.08 23.77
N ALA A 528 -8.03 7.66 24.52
CA ALA A 528 -7.96 7.52 25.97
C ALA A 528 -6.83 6.57 26.38
N GLY A 529 -6.05 6.97 27.38
CA GLY A 529 -4.95 6.17 27.95
C GLY A 529 -3.65 6.15 27.16
N TYR A 530 -3.61 6.66 25.91
CA TYR A 530 -2.41 6.55 25.07
C TYR A 530 -1.65 7.84 24.86
N ARG A 531 -2.14 8.96 25.42
CA ARG A 531 -1.47 10.27 25.39
C ARG A 531 -0.91 10.60 24.01
N VAL A 532 -1.79 10.62 23.05
CA VAL A 532 -1.43 10.93 21.66
C VAL A 532 -1.10 12.42 21.53
N CYS A 533 -0.11 12.71 20.71
CA CYS A 533 0.19 14.04 20.21
C CYS A 533 -0.42 14.21 18.84
N GLY A 534 -0.98 15.38 18.51
CA GLY A 534 -1.64 15.54 17.23
C GLY A 534 -1.72 16.93 16.68
N LYS A 535 -1.73 17.03 15.35
CA LYS A 535 -1.96 18.25 14.60
C LYS A 535 -2.82 17.99 13.38
N THR A 536 -3.88 18.75 13.24
CA THR A 536 -4.77 18.74 12.07
C THR A 536 -4.25 19.61 10.96
N GLY A 537 -4.59 19.23 9.73
CA GLY A 537 -4.43 20.04 8.51
C GLY A 537 -5.74 20.11 7.74
N THR A 538 -6.04 21.31 7.24
CA THR A 538 -7.10 21.56 6.27
C THR A 538 -6.46 22.39 5.19
N SER A 539 -6.14 21.78 4.04
CA SER A 539 -5.35 22.43 3.01
C SER A 539 -6.20 22.72 1.79
N GLU A 540 -6.19 23.96 1.34
CA GLU A 540 -6.91 24.39 0.15
C GLU A 540 -6.14 24.01 -1.11
N LYS A 541 -6.83 23.41 -2.09
CA LYS A 541 -6.24 23.05 -3.41
C LYS A 541 -6.33 24.26 -4.35
N VAL A 542 -5.50 25.26 -4.10
CA VAL A 542 -5.49 26.54 -4.82
C VAL A 542 -5.19 26.41 -6.33
N ASP A 543 -4.54 25.36 -6.74
CA ASP A 543 -4.24 25.00 -8.13
C ASP A 543 -5.51 24.62 -8.93
N LYS A 544 -6.58 24.19 -8.24
CA LYS A 544 -7.88 23.90 -8.85
C LYS A 544 -8.80 25.10 -8.99
N TRP A 545 -8.42 26.27 -8.48
CA TRP A 545 -9.23 27.46 -8.67
C TRP A 545 -9.23 27.91 -10.11
N ASN A 546 -10.41 28.16 -10.67
CA ASN A 546 -10.54 28.87 -11.93
C ASN A 546 -10.16 30.36 -11.77
N GLU A 547 -9.87 31.06 -12.88
CA GLU A 547 -9.51 32.48 -12.88
C GLU A 547 -10.54 33.38 -12.16
N ASP A 548 -11.81 32.99 -12.20
CA ASP A 548 -12.93 33.74 -11.62
C ASP A 548 -13.23 33.38 -10.15
N ARG A 549 -12.55 32.36 -9.59
CA ARG A 549 -12.80 31.82 -8.22
C ARG A 549 -14.27 31.50 -7.95
N THR A 550 -14.95 30.98 -8.94
CA THR A 550 -16.39 30.63 -8.87
C THR A 550 -16.63 29.16 -8.62
N GLN A 551 -15.60 28.33 -8.65
CA GLN A 551 -15.65 26.92 -8.23
C GLN A 551 -15.60 26.81 -6.70
N ASP A 552 -16.28 25.80 -6.18
CA ASP A 552 -16.17 25.45 -4.77
C ASP A 552 -14.73 25.01 -4.47
N MET A 553 -14.25 25.36 -3.27
CA MET A 553 -12.89 25.04 -2.84
C MET A 553 -12.80 23.55 -2.54
N GLU A 554 -11.85 22.87 -3.18
CA GLU A 554 -11.50 21.50 -2.81
C GLU A 554 -10.43 21.51 -1.71
N TYR A 555 -10.53 20.58 -0.76
CA TYR A 555 -9.68 20.50 0.42
C TYR A 555 -8.98 19.16 0.52
N ILE A 556 -7.87 19.15 1.28
CA ILE A 556 -7.27 17.95 1.83
C ILE A 556 -7.43 18.01 3.33
N ALA A 557 -8.15 17.06 3.90
CA ALA A 557 -8.31 16.89 5.34
C ALA A 557 -7.25 15.93 5.86
N SER A 558 -6.38 16.38 6.78
CA SER A 558 -5.28 15.56 7.29
C SER A 558 -5.12 15.63 8.81
N TYR A 559 -4.55 14.59 9.37
CA TYR A 559 -4.13 14.50 10.75
C TYR A 559 -2.77 13.81 10.83
N CYS A 560 -1.81 14.42 11.52
CA CYS A 560 -0.51 13.82 11.78
C CYS A 560 -0.23 13.88 13.28
N GLY A 561 0.16 12.75 13.84
CA GLY A 561 0.45 12.64 15.25
C GLY A 561 1.33 11.46 15.58
N PHE A 562 1.66 11.31 16.85
CA PHE A 562 2.50 10.23 17.36
C PHE A 562 2.12 9.90 18.81
N ALA A 563 2.50 8.74 19.28
CA ALA A 563 2.24 8.25 20.62
C ALA A 563 3.32 7.28 21.12
N PRO A 564 3.43 7.09 22.46
CA PRO A 564 2.89 7.95 23.51
C PRO A 564 3.70 9.26 23.65
N ALA A 565 3.14 10.29 24.30
CA ALA A 565 3.82 11.60 24.42
C ALA A 565 5.10 11.53 25.27
N GLU A 566 5.14 10.71 26.32
CA GLU A 566 6.28 10.62 27.24
C GLU A 566 7.52 9.92 26.61
N ASP A 567 7.31 9.01 25.68
CA ASP A 567 8.37 8.26 24.96
C ASP A 567 7.81 7.86 23.59
N PRO A 568 7.76 8.80 22.63
CA PRO A 568 7.13 8.55 21.35
C PRO A 568 7.79 7.40 20.60
N LYS A 569 6.98 6.45 20.15
CA LYS A 569 7.44 5.26 19.41
C LYS A 569 6.91 5.22 17.99
N TYR A 570 5.66 5.60 17.80
CA TYR A 570 4.98 5.44 16.53
C TYR A 570 4.34 6.75 16.08
N ALA A 571 4.64 7.17 14.86
CA ALA A 571 3.98 8.27 14.18
C ALA A 571 2.94 7.74 13.18
N LEU A 572 1.82 8.42 13.06
CA LEU A 572 0.77 8.12 12.09
C LEU A 572 0.35 9.40 11.38
N LEU A 573 0.31 9.36 10.05
CA LEU A 573 -0.27 10.38 9.18
C LEU A 573 -1.48 9.78 8.46
N VAL A 574 -2.61 10.45 8.54
CA VAL A 574 -3.83 10.10 7.78
C VAL A 574 -4.29 11.33 7.02
N PHE A 575 -4.60 11.19 5.75
CA PHE A 575 -5.28 12.24 5.01
C PHE A 575 -6.27 11.71 3.97
N PHE A 576 -7.30 12.51 3.71
CA PHE A 576 -8.32 12.31 2.69
C PHE A 576 -8.28 13.46 1.71
N ASP A 577 -8.15 13.13 0.42
CA ASP A 577 -7.99 14.11 -0.66
C ASP A 577 -9.35 14.35 -1.34
N GLU A 578 -9.91 15.54 -1.16
CA GLU A 578 -11.21 15.95 -1.66
C GLU A 578 -12.39 15.17 -1.01
N PRO A 579 -12.52 15.19 0.33
CA PRO A 579 -13.72 14.68 0.98
C PRO A 579 -14.95 15.53 0.58
N ASP A 580 -16.12 14.89 0.50
CA ASP A 580 -17.35 15.54 0.07
C ASP A 580 -17.99 16.36 1.20
N ASP A 581 -18.34 17.64 0.94
CA ASP A 581 -18.94 18.58 1.88
C ASP A 581 -20.30 18.10 2.42
N ASP A 582 -21.08 17.43 1.59
CA ASP A 582 -22.47 17.09 1.92
C ASP A 582 -22.58 16.01 3.00
N THR A 583 -21.53 15.19 3.17
CA THR A 583 -21.53 14.08 4.13
C THR A 583 -21.26 14.51 5.57
N ASN A 584 -20.67 15.68 5.80
CA ASN A 584 -20.29 16.16 7.13
C ASN A 584 -20.87 17.56 7.46
N GLY A 585 -22.07 17.85 6.99
CA GLY A 585 -22.75 19.13 7.29
C GLY A 585 -22.00 20.37 6.78
N GLY A 586 -21.14 20.21 5.78
CA GLY A 586 -20.36 21.30 5.16
C GLY A 586 -19.01 21.58 5.85
N TYR A 587 -18.53 20.72 6.77
CA TYR A 587 -17.22 20.87 7.40
C TYR A 587 -16.26 19.75 7.04
N ASN A 588 -15.28 20.03 6.19
CA ASN A 588 -14.26 19.10 5.69
C ASN A 588 -12.89 19.25 6.37
N GLY A 589 -12.82 19.77 7.59
CA GLY A 589 -11.57 19.97 8.31
C GLY A 589 -10.95 18.67 8.81
N GLY A 590 -9.62 18.69 8.94
CA GLY A 590 -8.85 17.52 9.40
C GLY A 590 -9.32 16.95 10.76
N ASN A 591 -9.82 17.79 11.67
CA ASN A 591 -10.33 17.34 12.96
C ASN A 591 -11.60 16.47 12.87
N ALA A 592 -12.49 16.78 11.94
CA ALA A 592 -13.76 16.07 11.79
C ALA A 592 -13.67 14.89 10.81
N VAL A 593 -12.76 14.96 9.83
CA VAL A 593 -12.61 13.94 8.78
C VAL A 593 -11.48 12.96 9.10
N ALA A 594 -10.25 13.45 9.26
CA ALA A 594 -9.07 12.58 9.45
C ALA A 594 -8.84 12.19 10.92
N GLY A 595 -9.20 13.08 11.87
CA GLY A 595 -9.00 12.84 13.31
C GLY A 595 -9.63 11.55 13.82
N PRO A 596 -10.92 11.30 13.58
CA PRO A 596 -11.59 10.08 14.04
C PRO A 596 -10.96 8.79 13.49
N TYR A 597 -10.46 8.80 12.27
CA TYR A 597 -9.78 7.64 11.68
C TYR A 597 -8.37 7.47 12.23
N PHE A 598 -7.64 8.57 12.48
CA PHE A 598 -6.40 8.52 13.24
C PHE A 598 -6.62 7.87 14.61
N ALA A 599 -7.68 8.30 15.35
CA ALA A 599 -8.01 7.73 16.66
C ALA A 599 -8.32 6.23 16.57
N LYS A 600 -9.20 5.80 15.66
CA LYS A 600 -9.54 4.39 15.45
C LYS A 600 -8.31 3.53 15.14
N MET A 601 -7.43 4.01 14.26
CA MET A 601 -6.19 3.30 13.90
C MET A 601 -5.27 3.19 15.13
N MET A 602 -5.03 4.27 15.84
CA MET A 602 -4.16 4.26 17.04
C MET A 602 -4.75 3.40 18.17
N GLU A 603 -6.05 3.45 18.40
CA GLU A 603 -6.74 2.66 19.43
C GLU A 603 -6.58 1.15 19.21
N GLU A 604 -6.66 0.70 17.94
CA GLU A 604 -6.49 -0.71 17.58
C GLU A 604 -4.99 -1.11 17.53
N LEU A 605 -4.10 -0.21 17.06
CA LEU A 605 -2.70 -0.54 16.79
C LEU A 605 -1.77 -0.37 18.00
N LEU A 606 -1.96 0.64 18.85
CA LEU A 606 -1.05 0.87 19.98
C LEU A 606 -0.97 -0.33 20.94
N PRO A 607 -2.08 -0.96 21.37
CA PRO A 607 -2.01 -2.15 22.20
C PRO A 607 -1.39 -3.35 21.45
N TYR A 608 -1.67 -3.51 20.15
CA TYR A 608 -1.04 -4.54 19.32
C TYR A 608 0.48 -4.37 19.27
N LEU A 609 0.95 -3.14 19.17
CA LEU A 609 2.39 -2.80 19.13
C LEU A 609 3.04 -2.78 20.52
N GLY A 610 2.31 -3.19 21.56
CA GLY A 610 2.83 -3.34 22.91
C GLY A 610 2.90 -2.04 23.70
N VAL A 611 2.22 -0.98 23.30
CA VAL A 611 2.08 0.25 24.09
C VAL A 611 1.00 0.02 25.13
N GLU A 612 1.35 0.12 26.39
CA GLU A 612 0.41 -0.03 27.50
C GLU A 612 -0.41 1.26 27.72
N ALA A 613 -1.73 1.12 27.84
CA ALA A 613 -2.61 2.24 28.14
C ALA A 613 -2.38 2.74 29.57
N GLN A 614 -2.28 4.06 29.75
CA GLN A 614 -2.12 4.74 31.04
C GLN A 614 -3.26 5.71 31.24
N TYR A 615 -4.35 5.20 31.79
CA TYR A 615 -5.57 6.01 32.02
C TYR A 615 -5.41 6.96 33.20
N ASN A 616 -5.83 8.22 33.05
CA ASN A 616 -6.02 9.14 34.15
C ASN A 616 -7.32 8.81 34.93
N GLU A 617 -7.61 9.51 36.04
CA GLU A 617 -8.80 9.22 36.89
C GLU A 617 -10.12 9.40 36.11
N GLU A 618 -10.21 10.38 35.24
CA GLU A 618 -11.39 10.68 34.44
C GLU A 618 -11.58 9.64 33.30
N GLU A 619 -10.52 9.36 32.58
CA GLU A 619 -10.50 8.30 31.57
C GLU A 619 -10.85 6.95 32.20
N TYR A 620 -10.21 6.61 33.34
CA TYR A 620 -10.48 5.36 34.05
C TYR A 620 -11.95 5.27 34.51
N ALA A 621 -12.57 6.40 34.87
CA ALA A 621 -13.99 6.43 35.22
C ALA A 621 -14.92 6.12 34.04
N ASN A 622 -14.45 6.36 32.80
CA ASN A 622 -15.21 6.14 31.56
C ASN A 622 -14.84 4.86 30.84
N LEU A 623 -13.93 4.01 31.40
CA LEU A 623 -13.56 2.76 30.78
C LEU A 623 -14.72 1.78 30.69
N ASP A 624 -14.88 1.17 29.55
CA ASP A 624 -15.77 0.04 29.37
C ASP A 624 -15.29 -1.18 30.16
N THR A 625 -16.20 -1.92 30.73
CA THR A 625 -15.95 -3.19 31.41
C THR A 625 -16.36 -4.34 30.49
N MET A 626 -15.65 -5.47 30.54
CA MET A 626 -16.02 -6.65 29.78
C MET A 626 -17.19 -7.37 30.48
N ALA A 627 -18.30 -7.56 29.77
CA ALA A 627 -19.43 -8.34 30.31
C ALA A 627 -19.02 -9.80 30.52
N PRO A 628 -19.12 -10.37 31.74
CA PRO A 628 -18.90 -11.79 31.93
C PRO A 628 -19.94 -12.63 31.18
N THR A 629 -19.55 -13.85 30.76
CA THR A 629 -20.49 -14.78 30.13
C THR A 629 -21.32 -15.46 31.20
N VAL A 630 -22.57 -15.03 31.36
CA VAL A 630 -23.50 -15.58 32.35
C VAL A 630 -24.63 -16.43 31.75
N THR A 631 -24.67 -16.58 30.43
CA THR A 631 -25.60 -17.46 29.74
C THR A 631 -25.41 -18.91 30.19
N GLY A 632 -26.53 -19.57 30.60
CA GLY A 632 -26.53 -20.93 31.14
C GLY A 632 -26.33 -21.03 32.65
N MET A 633 -25.97 -19.93 33.33
CA MET A 633 -25.93 -19.83 34.79
C MET A 633 -27.33 -19.65 35.39
N THR A 634 -27.48 -19.94 36.67
CA THR A 634 -28.70 -19.51 37.38
C THR A 634 -28.68 -18.00 37.57
N LEU A 635 -29.82 -17.36 37.72
CA LEU A 635 -29.90 -15.92 37.98
C LEU A 635 -29.09 -15.52 39.20
N GLU A 636 -29.11 -16.33 40.28
CA GLU A 636 -28.30 -16.07 41.50
C GLU A 636 -26.79 -16.05 41.17
N GLN A 637 -26.31 -16.98 40.35
CA GLN A 637 -24.90 -17.01 39.92
C GLN A 637 -24.59 -15.84 38.98
N ALA A 638 -25.48 -15.52 38.05
CA ALA A 638 -25.30 -14.41 37.11
C ALA A 638 -25.22 -13.06 37.81
N TYR A 639 -26.05 -12.86 38.86
CA TYR A 639 -26.01 -11.63 39.67
C TYR A 639 -24.65 -11.47 40.37
N ALA A 640 -24.11 -12.56 40.96
CA ALA A 640 -22.84 -12.51 41.65
C ALA A 640 -21.69 -12.18 40.68
N GLU A 641 -21.65 -12.78 39.50
CA GLU A 641 -20.62 -12.53 38.47
C GLU A 641 -20.70 -11.08 37.95
N LEU A 642 -21.90 -10.56 37.73
CA LEU A 642 -22.09 -9.20 37.25
C LEU A 642 -21.75 -8.16 38.30
N GLU A 643 -22.11 -8.40 39.61
CA GLU A 643 -21.73 -7.55 40.74
C GLU A 643 -20.21 -7.54 40.94
N GLU A 644 -19.53 -8.70 40.77
CA GLU A 644 -18.05 -8.77 40.84
C GLU A 644 -17.41 -7.97 39.69
N ALA A 645 -18.01 -7.98 38.49
CA ALA A 645 -17.59 -7.16 37.35
C ALA A 645 -17.96 -5.67 37.46
N GLY A 646 -18.66 -5.24 38.52
CA GLY A 646 -19.11 -3.86 38.69
C GLY A 646 -20.21 -3.43 37.71
N LEU A 647 -20.97 -4.39 37.19
CA LEU A 647 -22.06 -4.16 36.24
C LEU A 647 -23.43 -4.30 36.92
N SER A 648 -24.36 -3.46 36.48
CA SER A 648 -25.79 -3.57 36.84
C SER A 648 -26.44 -4.66 35.96
N TYR A 649 -27.61 -5.15 36.42
CA TYR A 649 -28.39 -6.10 35.62
C TYR A 649 -29.89 -5.79 35.65
N SER A 650 -30.60 -6.24 34.63
CA SER A 650 -32.05 -6.26 34.59
C SER A 650 -32.51 -7.61 33.98
N VAL A 651 -33.67 -8.11 34.45
CA VAL A 651 -34.19 -9.42 33.98
C VAL A 651 -35.43 -9.22 33.12
N VAL A 652 -35.46 -9.90 31.99
CA VAL A 652 -36.59 -9.97 31.08
C VAL A 652 -37.11 -11.41 31.05
N GLY A 653 -38.26 -11.67 31.59
CA GLY A 653 -38.89 -13.01 31.71
C GLY A 653 -39.18 -13.39 33.16
N ASP A 654 -39.13 -14.70 33.44
CA ASP A 654 -39.39 -15.25 34.78
C ASP A 654 -38.16 -15.03 35.72
N GLU A 655 -38.38 -14.40 36.88
CA GLU A 655 -37.40 -14.21 37.95
C GLU A 655 -37.85 -14.71 39.31
N SER A 656 -38.93 -15.53 39.33
CA SER A 656 -39.61 -15.94 40.57
C SER A 656 -38.76 -16.82 41.50
N ASP A 657 -37.76 -17.55 40.98
CA ASP A 657 -36.82 -18.38 41.75
C ASP A 657 -35.40 -18.25 41.17
N PRO A 658 -34.61 -17.23 41.57
CA PRO A 658 -33.28 -16.99 41.05
C PRO A 658 -32.28 -18.14 41.17
N ALA A 659 -32.49 -19.04 42.16
CA ALA A 659 -31.60 -20.19 42.34
C ALA A 659 -31.90 -21.36 41.36
N ALA A 660 -33.08 -21.38 40.73
CA ALA A 660 -33.51 -22.44 39.80
C ALA A 660 -33.63 -21.96 38.36
N ILE A 661 -33.92 -20.68 38.13
CA ILE A 661 -34.10 -20.11 36.80
C ILE A 661 -32.75 -19.80 36.15
N THR A 662 -32.57 -20.26 34.90
CA THR A 662 -31.32 -20.06 34.14
C THR A 662 -31.47 -18.94 33.13
N VAL A 663 -30.37 -18.22 32.95
CA VAL A 663 -30.19 -17.20 31.89
C VAL A 663 -30.12 -17.94 30.53
N THR A 664 -31.06 -17.66 29.65
CA THR A 664 -31.09 -18.23 28.31
C THR A 664 -30.29 -17.40 27.29
N GLU A 665 -30.27 -16.09 27.50
CA GLU A 665 -29.52 -15.10 26.68
C GLU A 665 -29.15 -13.91 27.53
N GLN A 666 -28.08 -13.20 27.16
CA GLN A 666 -27.67 -11.92 27.75
C GLN A 666 -27.41 -10.89 26.67
N VAL A 667 -27.66 -9.61 26.94
CA VAL A 667 -27.37 -8.50 26.06
C VAL A 667 -26.76 -7.36 26.91
N PRO A 668 -25.55 -6.92 26.64
CA PRO A 668 -24.61 -7.38 25.60
C PRO A 668 -24.12 -8.82 25.81
N ALA A 669 -23.63 -9.44 24.74
CA ALA A 669 -23.07 -10.80 24.80
C ALA A 669 -21.88 -10.89 25.75
N GLY A 670 -21.60 -12.05 26.31
CA GLY A 670 -20.40 -12.27 27.11
C GLY A 670 -19.12 -11.98 26.29
N GLY A 671 -18.17 -11.26 26.89
CA GLY A 671 -16.99 -10.78 26.21
C GLY A 671 -17.16 -9.46 25.45
N SER A 672 -18.34 -8.85 25.44
CA SER A 672 -18.56 -7.53 24.86
C SER A 672 -18.16 -6.43 25.84
N ALA A 673 -17.65 -5.30 25.34
CA ALA A 673 -17.42 -4.10 26.12
C ALA A 673 -18.77 -3.48 26.53
N VAL A 674 -18.89 -3.09 27.80
CA VAL A 674 -20.06 -2.44 28.40
C VAL A 674 -19.57 -1.24 29.18
N PRO A 675 -20.22 -0.08 29.08
CA PRO A 675 -19.86 1.09 29.89
C PRO A 675 -19.77 0.72 31.37
N LYS A 676 -18.83 1.33 32.09
CA LYS A 676 -18.69 1.15 33.53
C LYS A 676 -20.04 1.42 34.24
N GLU A 677 -20.41 0.54 35.16
CA GLU A 677 -21.73 0.56 35.82
C GLU A 677 -22.92 0.32 34.85
N GLY A 678 -22.63 -0.04 33.61
CA GLY A 678 -23.63 -0.36 32.59
C GLY A 678 -24.47 -1.57 32.96
N THR A 679 -25.59 -1.75 32.27
CA THR A 679 -26.61 -2.77 32.62
C THR A 679 -26.56 -3.94 31.63
N VAL A 680 -26.36 -5.17 32.10
CA VAL A 680 -26.54 -6.39 31.31
C VAL A 680 -27.98 -6.87 31.46
N VAL A 681 -28.69 -6.96 30.33
CA VAL A 681 -30.05 -7.51 30.28
C VAL A 681 -29.99 -9.02 30.20
N LEU A 682 -30.60 -9.69 31.18
CA LEU A 682 -30.68 -11.17 31.30
C LEU A 682 -32.05 -11.66 30.84
N TYR A 683 -32.06 -12.50 29.83
CA TYR A 683 -33.27 -13.10 29.32
C TYR A 683 -33.44 -14.48 29.94
N THR A 684 -34.66 -14.78 30.44
CA THR A 684 -35.04 -16.08 31.00
C THR A 684 -36.18 -16.70 30.18
N SER A 685 -36.94 -17.62 30.71
CA SER A 685 -38.12 -18.15 30.03
C SER A 685 -39.34 -17.25 30.22
N GLY A 686 -40.28 -17.29 29.27
CA GLY A 686 -41.62 -16.74 29.43
C GLY A 686 -41.83 -15.26 29.02
N TYR A 687 -40.91 -14.67 28.26
CA TYR A 687 -41.09 -13.34 27.69
C TYR A 687 -41.61 -13.36 26.23
N ASP A 688 -42.17 -12.24 25.79
CA ASP A 688 -42.55 -12.02 24.39
C ASP A 688 -41.35 -11.43 23.63
N GLU A 689 -40.77 -12.20 22.74
CA GLU A 689 -39.56 -11.80 21.99
C GLU A 689 -39.76 -10.48 21.22
N SER A 690 -40.99 -10.24 20.72
CA SER A 690 -41.29 -9.00 19.99
C SER A 690 -41.23 -7.74 20.87
N SER A 691 -41.36 -7.88 22.18
CA SER A 691 -41.31 -6.76 23.14
C SER A 691 -39.92 -6.38 23.59
N THR A 692 -38.92 -7.14 23.18
CA THR A 692 -37.51 -6.92 23.59
C THR A 692 -36.70 -6.05 22.63
N TYR A 693 -37.23 -5.77 21.46
CA TYR A 693 -36.58 -4.92 20.46
C TYR A 693 -36.96 -3.46 20.63
N VAL A 694 -35.97 -2.60 20.51
CA VAL A 694 -36.09 -1.15 20.59
C VAL A 694 -35.48 -0.52 19.35
N THR A 695 -35.93 0.69 19.02
CA THR A 695 -35.40 1.41 17.85
C THR A 695 -34.21 2.26 18.28
N VAL A 696 -33.10 2.15 17.55
CA VAL A 696 -31.90 2.95 17.76
C VAL A 696 -32.23 4.44 17.51
N PRO A 697 -32.00 5.33 18.49
CA PRO A 697 -32.16 6.77 18.29
C PRO A 697 -31.08 7.34 17.33
N ASP A 698 -31.37 8.52 16.76
CA ASP A 698 -30.36 9.35 16.14
C ASP A 698 -29.67 10.19 17.23
N PHE A 699 -28.39 9.90 17.46
CA PHE A 699 -27.59 10.60 18.47
C PHE A 699 -26.79 11.77 17.88
N THR A 700 -26.81 11.99 16.58
CA THR A 700 -26.02 13.04 15.92
C THR A 700 -26.24 14.41 16.54
N GLY A 701 -25.17 15.09 16.89
CA GLY A 701 -25.19 16.43 17.50
C GLY A 701 -25.49 16.47 19.00
N TYR A 702 -25.72 15.35 19.69
CA TYR A 702 -25.90 15.32 21.13
C TYR A 702 -24.57 15.40 21.87
N THR A 703 -24.58 16.05 23.05
CA THR A 703 -23.48 15.93 24.00
C THR A 703 -23.50 14.57 24.69
N VAL A 704 -22.42 14.20 25.39
CA VAL A 704 -22.36 12.93 26.14
C VAL A 704 -23.52 12.81 27.12
N ALA A 705 -23.85 13.89 27.81
CA ALA A 705 -24.96 13.93 28.79
C ALA A 705 -26.33 13.72 28.12
N ASP A 706 -26.58 14.40 27.01
CA ASP A 706 -27.82 14.25 26.24
C ASP A 706 -27.95 12.86 25.63
N ALA A 707 -26.85 12.34 25.08
CA ALA A 707 -26.80 11.00 24.48
C ALA A 707 -27.10 9.91 25.53
N ASN A 708 -26.50 9.97 26.73
CA ASN A 708 -26.80 9.07 27.84
C ASN A 708 -28.28 9.13 28.26
N TYR A 709 -28.84 10.33 28.34
CA TYR A 709 -30.24 10.52 28.70
C TYR A 709 -31.17 9.88 27.66
N VAL A 710 -30.90 10.10 26.36
CA VAL A 710 -31.69 9.54 25.26
C VAL A 710 -31.53 8.02 25.17
N ALA A 711 -30.30 7.52 25.36
CA ALA A 711 -30.04 6.08 25.40
C ALA A 711 -30.84 5.38 26.51
N GLY A 712 -30.85 5.93 27.72
CA GLY A 712 -31.61 5.39 28.82
C GLY A 712 -33.13 5.36 28.55
N LEU A 713 -33.69 6.40 27.93
CA LEU A 713 -35.11 6.46 27.55
C LEU A 713 -35.48 5.39 26.52
N ASN A 714 -34.52 4.98 25.66
CA ASN A 714 -34.72 4.00 24.60
C ASN A 714 -34.20 2.60 24.96
N MET A 715 -33.80 2.38 26.22
CA MET A 715 -33.30 1.09 26.73
C MET A 715 -32.10 0.55 25.96
N VAL A 716 -31.24 1.43 25.46
CA VAL A 716 -29.92 1.11 24.91
C VAL A 716 -28.85 1.74 25.77
N GLN A 717 -27.61 1.37 25.58
CA GLN A 717 -26.45 1.94 26.26
C GLN A 717 -25.53 2.59 25.27
N ILE A 718 -24.70 3.54 25.71
CA ILE A 718 -23.71 4.13 24.84
C ILE A 718 -22.30 3.87 25.40
N SER A 719 -21.37 3.59 24.50
CA SER A 719 -19.93 3.65 24.73
C SER A 719 -19.39 4.89 24.04
N VAL A 720 -18.49 5.61 24.71
CA VAL A 720 -17.95 6.88 24.23
C VAL A 720 -16.63 6.64 23.54
N SER A 721 -16.47 7.16 22.33
CA SER A 721 -15.22 7.16 21.55
C SER A 721 -14.93 8.61 21.11
N GLY A 722 -13.64 8.97 20.95
CA GLY A 722 -13.23 10.31 20.53
C GLY A 722 -13.12 11.30 21.70
N SER A 723 -13.45 12.59 21.45
CA SER A 723 -13.22 13.69 22.40
C SER A 723 -14.09 13.55 23.65
N SER A 724 -13.48 13.73 24.84
CA SER A 724 -14.15 13.76 26.15
C SER A 724 -14.55 15.16 26.59
N ALA A 725 -14.36 16.22 25.77
CA ALA A 725 -14.74 17.58 26.12
C ALA A 725 -16.25 17.72 26.37
N GLU A 726 -16.65 18.47 27.37
CA GLU A 726 -18.07 18.74 27.69
C GLU A 726 -18.86 19.32 26.49
N THR A 727 -18.16 20.00 25.60
CA THR A 727 -18.70 20.61 24.37
C THR A 727 -18.70 19.68 23.17
N ALA A 728 -18.08 18.48 23.28
CA ALA A 728 -18.04 17.51 22.22
C ALA A 728 -19.42 16.96 21.87
N THR A 729 -19.71 16.81 20.61
CA THR A 729 -20.98 16.29 20.12
C THR A 729 -20.78 15.03 19.23
N VAL A 730 -21.79 14.18 19.24
CA VAL A 730 -21.77 12.93 18.41
C VAL A 730 -21.74 13.29 16.94
N THR A 731 -20.77 12.70 16.23
CA THR A 731 -20.63 12.80 14.77
C THR A 731 -20.88 11.47 14.06
N ALA A 732 -20.74 10.35 14.77
CA ALA A 732 -21.03 9.02 14.24
C ALA A 732 -21.56 8.08 15.32
N GLN A 733 -22.30 7.06 14.92
CA GLN A 733 -22.79 5.97 15.77
C GLN A 733 -22.60 4.61 15.08
N SER A 734 -22.21 3.58 15.85
CA SER A 734 -21.87 2.25 15.33
C SER A 734 -23.06 1.45 14.79
N ILE A 735 -24.28 1.82 15.14
CA ILE A 735 -25.52 1.20 14.65
C ILE A 735 -26.40 2.33 14.12
N GLU A 736 -26.94 2.18 12.92
CA GLU A 736 -27.70 3.24 12.26
C GLU A 736 -28.98 3.61 13.01
N ALA A 737 -29.35 4.89 12.98
CA ALA A 737 -30.61 5.38 13.53
C ALA A 737 -31.81 4.73 12.83
N GLY A 738 -32.75 4.25 13.62
CA GLY A 738 -33.94 3.54 13.10
C GLY A 738 -33.82 2.03 13.04
N GLU A 739 -32.63 1.44 13.20
CA GLU A 739 -32.47 0.00 13.32
C GLU A 739 -33.17 -0.56 14.58
N GLN A 740 -33.56 -1.83 14.52
CA GLN A 740 -34.18 -2.57 15.63
C GLN A 740 -33.10 -3.42 16.31
N VAL A 741 -32.79 -3.10 17.54
CA VAL A 741 -31.83 -3.83 18.37
C VAL A 741 -32.50 -4.34 19.65
N LYS A 742 -31.93 -5.34 20.30
CA LYS A 742 -32.41 -5.80 21.60
C LYS A 742 -32.11 -4.76 22.70
N GLN A 743 -33.00 -4.70 23.71
CA GLN A 743 -32.77 -3.87 24.91
C GLN A 743 -31.41 -4.23 25.53
N GLY A 744 -30.66 -3.21 25.97
CA GLY A 744 -29.33 -3.36 26.54
C GLY A 744 -28.19 -3.35 25.52
N THR A 745 -28.48 -3.28 24.20
CA THR A 745 -27.42 -3.15 23.17
C THR A 745 -26.60 -1.91 23.43
N VAL A 746 -25.25 -2.05 23.37
CA VAL A 746 -24.30 -0.95 23.45
C VAL A 746 -24.07 -0.37 22.06
N ILE A 747 -24.18 0.95 21.95
CA ILE A 747 -23.94 1.71 20.71
C ILE A 747 -22.73 2.58 20.95
N THR A 748 -21.65 2.37 20.21
CA THR A 748 -20.47 3.22 20.27
C THR A 748 -20.77 4.53 19.55
N LEU A 749 -20.59 5.65 20.25
CA LEU A 749 -20.78 6.99 19.72
C LEU A 749 -19.43 7.71 19.64
N THR A 750 -19.10 8.24 18.46
CA THR A 750 -17.90 9.04 18.26
C THR A 750 -18.19 10.51 18.52
N PHE A 751 -17.49 11.09 19.47
CA PHE A 751 -17.64 12.49 19.86
C PHE A 751 -16.50 13.34 19.31
N VAL A 752 -16.83 14.51 18.77
CA VAL A 752 -15.87 15.50 18.28
C VAL A 752 -16.19 16.86 18.91
N ASP A 753 -15.17 17.52 19.47
CA ASP A 753 -15.35 18.89 19.96
C ASP A 753 -15.37 19.87 18.78
N THR A 754 -16.59 20.25 18.38
CA THR A 754 -16.82 21.24 17.34
C THR A 754 -16.85 22.69 17.87
N ALA A 755 -16.77 22.94 19.18
CA ALA A 755 -16.82 24.27 19.73
C ALA A 755 -15.60 25.13 19.32
N ASN A 756 -14.49 24.53 18.93
CA ASN A 756 -13.33 25.19 18.34
C ASN A 756 -13.38 25.25 16.79
N THR A 757 -14.45 24.76 16.17
CA THR A 757 -14.63 24.72 14.71
C THR A 757 -15.71 25.69 14.26
N GLU A 758 -15.63 26.97 14.62
CA GLU A 758 -16.47 27.97 13.98
C GLU A 758 -16.01 28.07 12.49
N THR A 759 -16.93 27.68 11.65
CA THR A 759 -17.00 27.78 10.19
C THR A 759 -16.07 28.85 9.61
N GLY A 760 -14.95 28.40 9.06
CA GLY A 760 -14.10 29.19 8.19
C GLY A 760 -14.63 29.15 6.76
N ALA A 761 -15.72 29.88 6.49
CA ALA A 761 -16.01 30.27 5.14
C ALA A 761 -15.37 31.65 4.90
N GLY A 762 -14.34 31.73 4.06
CA GLY A 762 -13.75 32.97 3.63
C GLY A 762 -12.36 32.77 3.04
#